data_9dc6ab554ddb61af2c5b3173a2242648
#
_entry.id   9dc6ab554ddb61af2c5b3173a2242648
#
_cell.length_a   1.000
_cell.length_b   1.000
_cell.length_c   1.000
_cell.angle_alpha   90.00
_cell.angle_beta   90.00
_cell.angle_gamma   90.00
#
_symmetry.space_group_name_H-M   'P 1'
#
loop_
_entity.id
_entity.type
_entity.pdbx_description
1 polymer ?
#
loop_
_entity_poly.entity_id
_entity_poly.type
_entity_poly.pdbx_seq_one_letter_code
_entity_poly.pdbx_strand_id
1 'polypeptide(L)'
;MDGLRAGAVVFLACAGMLGAGPTWAQAPEEEGPEGVLSEEALEALLDSPTAQPESDALSTPSFGPEQLAPYFAEGALARARAQFDWRRYQRARALLAQEEQTPPVRFLRAQSALLARDFAVAAEEFAALANDYVPLKDHCLLRAAQANERLRRWELAAGQYREVSPGSPLYPEARFSLSRVLQRRGDIGGALAALQELIDSRQSRGPDALRMKALLAICDLARAQGQYNAEHRALLEVWATSPLSREARRASQRLKGLPLPIKWRVRRAEALVELHRNHAGMELLTGVLRHVELPDELACRAHLTYGRALRKERQHRRAIQVLAPMVEQCTSPEYRPQALYVLGYSQSVVDPKAAITTYATLARDYPEHGYADDALFFSAWFLQRTGDTDAAMARYEETARRYPAGNFASEALFRAFWLHTRRQEPEAALAALKAVEKLPEAARTDEALWRARYWTARMREAGPQAVEALDAYEHIAAERPAAWYGMLARSRLAMLAPERLARLRPSMDGTGGSGKSDGAVEMTAVAGNPGALTRVNSATGKLNGATGALTGTLVTGTTTGAPSDTATPSGKPGSGALSGALVTVSTTGALSDVAAPSGKPGAQAGAAAVGKPTANIEPAEPGESAEVWPLPPGPLQKDARFAAGVELLRMGLPGAVEEFLAVDTRALPEAPARLLYQTVLRTGRRKAARQVARSALRQEIHGPLSIESRPVWEATWPRAYRKLIERYARASRVDPDLLQGLIREESRFNPRARSSTGALGLAQLMPATARQVADSLDLPPVGEAALLQPADNVRLGAAYLGQLVKHFGGNVAYAVAAYNAGPRAVERWKHALPQAELDEWVEHISFEETRAYVKKVLGSYSAYKLLYANEPAVLRDLRVDDVSVR
;
A
#
# COMPACT_ATOMS: atom_id res chain seq x y z
N MET A 1 -7.47 -9.05 -1.40
CA MET A 1 -7.40 -9.60 -2.74
C MET A 1 -8.34 -8.92 -3.74
N ASP A 2 -9.50 -8.46 -3.33
CA ASP A 2 -10.48 -7.86 -4.24
C ASP A 2 -10.11 -6.45 -4.79
N GLY A 3 -9.10 -5.80 -4.26
CA GLY A 3 -8.69 -4.46 -4.71
C GLY A 3 -7.64 -4.42 -5.82
N LEU A 4 -6.92 -5.50 -6.05
CA LEU A 4 -5.88 -5.58 -7.11
C LEU A 4 -6.40 -6.15 -8.43
N ARG A 5 -7.55 -6.82 -8.44
CA ARG A 5 -8.10 -7.49 -9.62
C ARG A 5 -9.09 -6.67 -10.43
N ALA A 6 -9.61 -5.57 -9.90
CA ALA A 6 -10.46 -4.65 -10.68
C ALA A 6 -9.71 -3.92 -11.81
N GLY A 7 -8.38 -3.94 -11.82
CA GLY A 7 -7.54 -3.33 -12.86
C GLY A 7 -7.29 -4.20 -14.10
N ALA A 8 -7.46 -5.51 -14.01
CA ALA A 8 -7.12 -6.43 -15.10
C ALA A 8 -8.30 -6.72 -16.05
N VAL A 9 -9.52 -6.48 -15.63
CA VAL A 9 -10.74 -6.81 -16.43
C VAL A 9 -11.07 -5.72 -17.47
N VAL A 10 -10.38 -4.58 -17.48
CA VAL A 10 -10.68 -3.47 -18.42
C VAL A 10 -9.89 -3.55 -19.73
N PHE A 11 -8.99 -4.51 -19.93
CA PHE A 11 -8.16 -4.57 -21.15
C PHE A 11 -8.68 -5.52 -22.24
N LEU A 12 -9.83 -6.18 -22.09
CA LEU A 12 -10.32 -7.17 -23.05
C LEU A 12 -11.65 -6.82 -23.74
N ALA A 13 -12.11 -5.58 -23.71
CA ALA A 13 -13.39 -5.19 -24.33
C ALA A 13 -13.28 -4.17 -25.47
N CYS A 14 -12.15 -4.11 -26.19
CA CYS A 14 -12.00 -3.27 -27.39
C CYS A 14 -11.23 -3.98 -28.51
N ALA A 15 -11.67 -5.17 -28.87
CA ALA A 15 -11.26 -5.77 -30.16
C ALA A 15 -12.44 -6.55 -30.76
N GLY A 16 -13.28 -5.85 -31.45
CA GLY A 16 -14.37 -6.45 -32.17
C GLY A 16 -15.21 -5.40 -32.89
N MET A 17 -14.76 -4.97 -34.06
CA MET A 17 -15.53 -4.63 -35.23
C MET A 17 -14.63 -3.94 -36.26
N LEU A 18 -14.41 -4.58 -37.35
CA LEU A 18 -14.63 -4.23 -38.71
C LEU A 18 -13.68 -4.98 -39.63
N GLY A 19 -14.28 -5.77 -40.50
CA GLY A 19 -13.63 -6.51 -41.52
C GLY A 19 -13.34 -5.66 -42.76
N ALA A 20 -12.54 -6.21 -43.56
CA ALA A 20 -12.31 -6.13 -44.99
C ALA A 20 -10.83 -6.05 -45.28
N GLY A 21 -10.28 -7.14 -45.80
CA GLY A 21 -8.95 -7.17 -46.40
C GLY A 21 -8.94 -6.46 -47.77
N PRO A 22 -7.77 -6.22 -48.29
CA PRO A 22 -7.41 -7.00 -49.47
C PRO A 22 -5.93 -7.47 -49.53
N THR A 23 -5.79 -8.62 -50.18
CA THR A 23 -4.80 -9.08 -51.19
C THR A 23 -3.31 -8.83 -50.96
N TRP A 24 -2.62 -9.95 -50.96
CA TRP A 24 -1.20 -10.19 -51.11
C TRP A 24 -0.62 -9.60 -52.38
N ALA A 25 0.53 -8.91 -52.28
CA ALA A 25 1.48 -8.74 -53.37
C ALA A 25 2.87 -9.08 -52.84
N GLN A 26 3.55 -9.93 -53.58
CA GLN A 26 4.87 -10.47 -53.34
C GLN A 26 5.93 -9.38 -53.38
N ALA A 27 6.91 -9.47 -52.51
CA ALA A 27 8.18 -8.76 -52.56
C ALA A 27 9.19 -9.54 -53.44
N PRO A 28 10.06 -8.88 -54.14
CA PRO A 28 11.23 -9.54 -54.76
C PRO A 28 12.41 -9.56 -53.79
N GLU A 29 13.14 -10.69 -53.83
CA GLU A 29 14.45 -10.89 -53.22
C GLU A 29 15.46 -9.97 -53.90
N GLU A 30 16.26 -9.24 -53.15
CA GLU A 30 17.51 -8.68 -53.62
C GLU A 30 18.67 -9.05 -52.62
N GLU A 31 19.70 -9.60 -53.25
CA GLU A 31 20.91 -10.08 -52.69
C GLU A 31 21.74 -8.98 -52.04
N GLY A 32 22.42 -9.33 -50.91
CA GLY A 32 23.38 -8.48 -50.23
C GLY A 32 24.75 -8.42 -50.98
N PRO A 33 25.58 -7.45 -50.63
CA PRO A 33 27.01 -7.65 -50.79
C PRO A 33 27.70 -7.69 -49.45
N GLU A 34 28.46 -8.78 -49.27
CA GLU A 34 29.56 -8.88 -48.32
C GLU A 34 30.62 -7.83 -48.67
N GLY A 35 30.87 -6.89 -47.79
CA GLY A 35 32.00 -5.99 -47.85
C GLY A 35 32.99 -6.28 -46.71
N VAL A 36 33.89 -7.18 -46.91
CA VAL A 36 35.10 -7.34 -46.08
C VAL A 36 35.99 -6.13 -46.38
N LEU A 37 36.18 -5.27 -45.37
CA LEU A 37 37.16 -4.19 -45.45
C LEU A 37 38.56 -4.80 -45.51
N SER A 38 39.38 -4.39 -46.51
CA SER A 38 40.78 -4.80 -46.65
C SER A 38 41.65 -4.25 -45.51
N GLU A 39 42.74 -4.97 -45.18
CA GLU A 39 43.70 -4.56 -44.15
C GLU A 39 44.28 -3.15 -44.38
N GLU A 40 44.39 -2.70 -45.62
CA GLU A 40 44.86 -1.33 -45.97
C GLU A 40 43.84 -0.23 -45.56
N ALA A 41 42.56 -0.54 -45.46
CA ALA A 41 41.56 0.40 -44.98
C ALA A 41 41.54 0.51 -43.44
N LEU A 42 42.06 -0.50 -42.73
CA LEU A 42 42.22 -0.51 -41.29
C LEU A 42 43.47 0.25 -40.84
N GLU A 43 44.57 0.19 -41.59
CA GLU A 43 45.80 0.95 -41.30
C GLU A 43 45.63 2.46 -41.58
N ALA A 44 44.85 2.86 -42.57
CA ALA A 44 44.53 4.27 -42.82
C ALA A 44 43.69 4.92 -41.71
N LEU A 45 43.02 4.15 -40.84
CA LEU A 45 42.27 4.66 -39.70
C LEU A 45 43.12 4.84 -38.43
N LEU A 46 44.33 4.30 -38.39
CA LEU A 46 45.23 4.32 -37.24
C LEU A 46 46.27 5.47 -37.32
N ASP A 47 46.50 6.10 -38.47
CA ASP A 47 47.48 7.16 -38.67
C ASP A 47 46.92 8.59 -38.80
N SER A 48 45.74 8.88 -38.26
CA SER A 48 45.25 10.22 -38.08
C SER A 48 45.81 10.81 -36.78
N PRO A 49 46.42 12.01 -36.79
CA PRO A 49 46.92 12.65 -35.57
C PRO A 49 45.75 12.88 -34.62
N THR A 50 45.91 12.38 -33.39
CA THR A 50 45.03 12.61 -32.28
C THR A 50 44.76 14.11 -32.09
N ALA A 51 43.66 14.60 -32.66
CA ALA A 51 43.05 15.80 -32.16
C ALA A 51 42.54 15.47 -30.77
N GLN A 52 43.07 16.16 -29.77
CA GLN A 52 42.51 16.13 -28.42
C GLN A 52 41.03 16.42 -28.53
N PRO A 53 40.14 15.60 -27.97
CA PRO A 53 38.76 15.97 -27.90
C PRO A 53 38.71 17.18 -26.96
N GLU A 54 38.44 18.36 -27.50
CA GLU A 54 37.86 19.43 -26.72
C GLU A 54 36.63 18.86 -26.03
N SER A 55 36.68 18.77 -24.73
CA SER A 55 35.58 18.26 -23.88
C SER A 55 34.47 19.29 -23.89
N ASP A 56 33.69 19.33 -24.96
CA ASP A 56 32.29 19.66 -24.87
C ASP A 56 31.55 18.46 -24.25
N ALA A 57 31.83 18.20 -22.99
CA ALA A 57 30.91 17.50 -22.13
C ALA A 57 29.63 18.36 -22.14
N LEU A 58 28.66 17.95 -22.97
CA LEU A 58 27.29 18.41 -22.87
C LEU A 58 26.90 18.27 -21.41
N SER A 59 26.97 19.36 -20.67
CA SER A 59 26.68 19.41 -19.26
C SER A 59 25.24 18.89 -19.10
N THR A 60 25.12 17.69 -18.56
CA THR A 60 23.80 17.11 -18.27
C THR A 60 23.04 18.15 -17.48
N PRO A 61 21.83 18.59 -17.91
CA PRO A 61 21.05 19.59 -17.16
C PRO A 61 20.97 19.19 -15.70
N SER A 62 21.45 20.06 -14.82
CA SER A 62 21.43 19.84 -13.38
C SER A 62 20.40 20.77 -12.73
N PHE A 63 19.69 20.27 -11.73
CA PHE A 63 18.70 21.01 -10.97
C PHE A 63 19.21 21.14 -9.52
N GLY A 64 19.38 22.38 -9.06
CA GLY A 64 19.88 22.65 -7.73
C GLY A 64 18.91 23.47 -6.87
N PRO A 65 19.28 23.77 -5.62
CA PRO A 65 18.43 24.52 -4.70
C PRO A 65 18.12 25.95 -5.17
N GLU A 66 18.97 26.52 -6.02
CA GLU A 66 18.78 27.83 -6.60
C GLU A 66 17.53 27.93 -7.51
N GLN A 67 17.18 26.84 -8.23
CA GLN A 67 15.96 26.78 -9.02
C GLN A 67 14.69 26.71 -8.15
N LEU A 68 14.83 26.50 -6.85
CA LEU A 68 13.74 26.53 -5.87
C LEU A 68 13.73 27.80 -5.01
N ALA A 69 14.64 28.76 -5.27
CA ALA A 69 14.73 30.01 -4.52
C ALA A 69 13.41 30.79 -4.60
N PRO A 70 12.86 31.27 -3.46
CA PRO A 70 11.60 32.00 -3.44
C PRO A 70 11.71 33.34 -4.21
N TYR A 71 10.74 33.64 -5.06
CA TYR A 71 10.68 34.91 -5.78
C TYR A 71 10.48 36.12 -4.86
N PHE A 72 9.84 35.96 -3.74
CA PHE A 72 9.41 37.02 -2.84
C PHE A 72 10.16 36.98 -1.50
N ALA A 73 11.47 36.66 -1.52
CA ALA A 73 12.26 36.49 -0.31
C ALA A 73 12.76 37.82 0.28
N GLU A 74 13.04 38.82 -0.55
CA GLU A 74 13.78 40.05 -0.15
C GLU A 74 13.14 41.35 -0.67
N GLY A 75 13.57 42.46 -0.11
CA GLY A 75 13.27 43.77 -0.60
C GLY A 75 11.79 44.17 -0.63
N ALA A 76 11.39 44.85 -1.70
CA ALA A 76 10.03 45.30 -1.89
C ALA A 76 9.09 44.15 -2.21
N LEU A 77 9.59 43.09 -2.89
CA LEU A 77 8.84 41.87 -3.18
C LEU A 77 8.44 41.14 -1.91
N ALA A 78 9.33 41.02 -0.92
CA ALA A 78 9.00 40.43 0.38
C ALA A 78 7.95 41.25 1.13
N ARG A 79 8.05 42.61 1.07
CA ARG A 79 7.00 43.47 1.66
C ARG A 79 5.65 43.27 0.99
N ALA A 80 5.63 43.18 -0.34
CA ALA A 80 4.41 42.95 -1.11
C ALA A 80 3.79 41.57 -0.74
N ARG A 81 4.64 40.56 -0.64
CA ARG A 81 4.22 39.21 -0.20
C ARG A 81 3.63 39.23 1.22
N ALA A 82 4.26 39.90 2.17
CA ALA A 82 3.73 40.06 3.52
C ALA A 82 2.34 40.74 3.53
N GLN A 83 2.14 41.78 2.71
CA GLN A 83 0.81 42.40 2.57
C GLN A 83 -0.23 41.44 2.01
N PHE A 84 0.15 40.60 1.04
CA PHE A 84 -0.69 39.56 0.49
C PHE A 84 -1.12 38.53 1.57
N ASP A 85 -0.18 38.04 2.35
CA ASP A 85 -0.42 37.07 3.44
C ASP A 85 -1.31 37.65 4.55
N TRP A 86 -1.18 38.96 4.84
CA TRP A 86 -2.07 39.71 5.75
C TRP A 86 -3.43 40.07 5.12
N ARG A 87 -3.73 39.51 3.92
CA ARG A 87 -4.97 39.79 3.16
C ARG A 87 -5.18 41.27 2.81
N ARG A 88 -4.12 42.09 2.79
CA ARG A 88 -4.13 43.49 2.38
C ARG A 88 -3.87 43.58 0.89
N TYR A 89 -4.74 42.98 0.08
CA TYR A 89 -4.52 42.73 -1.34
C TYR A 89 -4.29 43.99 -2.18
N GLN A 90 -4.99 45.10 -1.90
CA GLN A 90 -4.79 46.34 -2.60
C GLN A 90 -3.40 46.91 -2.35
N ARG A 91 -2.89 46.82 -1.09
CA ARG A 91 -1.52 47.28 -0.76
C ARG A 91 -0.47 46.38 -1.41
N ALA A 92 -0.68 45.09 -1.39
CA ALA A 92 0.19 44.12 -2.07
C ALA A 92 0.29 44.44 -3.57
N ARG A 93 -0.85 44.71 -4.21
CA ARG A 93 -0.95 45.05 -5.64
C ARG A 93 -0.23 46.37 -5.96
N ALA A 94 -0.41 47.39 -5.13
CA ALA A 94 0.27 48.70 -5.32
C ALA A 94 1.79 48.57 -5.23
N LEU A 95 2.32 47.75 -4.31
CA LEU A 95 3.75 47.47 -4.21
C LEU A 95 4.26 46.69 -5.42
N LEU A 96 3.54 45.66 -5.85
CA LEU A 96 3.90 44.81 -7.00
C LEU A 96 3.87 45.59 -8.33
N ALA A 97 3.04 46.62 -8.44
CA ALA A 97 2.96 47.46 -9.64
C ALA A 97 4.22 48.32 -9.87
N GLN A 98 5.03 48.53 -8.83
CA GLN A 98 6.26 49.31 -8.88
C GLN A 98 7.50 48.47 -9.19
N GLU A 99 7.35 47.16 -9.18
CA GLU A 99 8.42 46.21 -9.41
C GLU A 99 8.49 45.78 -10.88
N GLU A 100 9.59 45.15 -11.27
CA GLU A 100 9.71 44.51 -12.58
C GLU A 100 8.59 43.50 -12.83
N GLN A 101 7.90 43.64 -13.97
CA GLN A 101 6.69 42.89 -14.28
C GLN A 101 7.02 41.47 -14.82
N THR A 102 7.82 40.72 -14.08
CA THR A 102 8.09 39.30 -14.35
C THR A 102 6.80 38.45 -14.23
N PRO A 103 6.70 37.31 -14.89
CA PRO A 103 5.49 36.46 -14.79
C PRO A 103 5.05 36.11 -13.36
N PRO A 104 5.94 35.76 -12.40
CA PRO A 104 5.56 35.57 -10.98
C PRO A 104 4.99 36.82 -10.31
N VAL A 105 5.57 38.00 -10.59
CA VAL A 105 5.10 39.31 -10.04
C VAL A 105 3.71 39.65 -10.59
N ARG A 106 3.52 39.52 -11.91
CA ARG A 106 2.21 39.69 -12.56
C ARG A 106 1.18 38.70 -12.03
N PHE A 107 1.57 37.44 -11.82
CA PHE A 107 0.68 36.41 -11.27
C PHE A 107 0.20 36.75 -9.84
N LEU A 108 1.11 37.15 -8.95
CA LEU A 108 0.73 37.52 -7.57
C LEU A 108 -0.08 38.82 -7.56
N ARG A 109 0.19 39.75 -8.49
CA ARG A 109 -0.60 41.00 -8.69
C ARG A 109 -2.03 40.66 -9.15
N ALA A 110 -2.18 39.81 -10.17
CA ALA A 110 -3.48 39.34 -10.65
C ALA A 110 -4.26 38.57 -9.57
N GLN A 111 -3.57 37.75 -8.80
CA GLN A 111 -4.17 37.01 -7.67
C GLN A 111 -4.65 37.96 -6.57
N SER A 112 -3.88 39.03 -6.33
CA SER A 112 -4.27 40.11 -5.40
C SER A 112 -5.51 40.87 -5.89
N ALA A 113 -5.61 41.17 -7.21
CA ALA A 113 -6.80 41.76 -7.81
C ALA A 113 -8.04 40.86 -7.66
N LEU A 114 -7.91 39.59 -7.95
CA LEU A 114 -9.00 38.60 -7.80
C LEU A 114 -9.54 38.55 -6.36
N LEU A 115 -8.63 38.47 -5.38
CA LEU A 115 -8.96 38.42 -3.95
C LEU A 115 -9.48 39.77 -3.41
N ALA A 116 -9.05 40.89 -3.99
CA ALA A 116 -9.61 42.22 -3.74
C ALA A 116 -10.97 42.47 -4.43
N ARG A 117 -11.47 41.50 -5.21
CA ARG A 117 -12.69 41.55 -6.01
C ARG A 117 -12.64 42.51 -7.20
N ASP A 118 -11.45 42.92 -7.64
CA ASP A 118 -11.25 43.62 -8.90
C ASP A 118 -11.20 42.59 -10.04
N PHE A 119 -12.39 42.09 -10.38
CA PHE A 119 -12.52 40.97 -11.31
C PHE A 119 -12.16 41.33 -12.75
N ALA A 120 -12.33 42.64 -13.15
CA ALA A 120 -11.98 43.04 -14.49
C ALA A 120 -10.48 42.94 -14.73
N VAL A 121 -9.69 43.58 -13.88
CA VAL A 121 -8.22 43.51 -13.93
C VAL A 121 -7.72 42.07 -13.78
N ALA A 122 -8.30 41.28 -12.85
CA ALA A 122 -7.90 39.88 -12.66
C ALA A 122 -8.15 39.05 -13.92
N ALA A 123 -9.30 39.26 -14.60
CA ALA A 123 -9.63 38.49 -15.82
C ALA A 123 -8.66 38.78 -16.97
N GLU A 124 -8.32 40.04 -17.17
CA GLU A 124 -7.41 40.46 -18.24
C GLU A 124 -5.97 40.02 -17.99
N GLU A 125 -5.46 40.22 -16.78
CA GLU A 125 -4.10 39.85 -16.39
C GLU A 125 -3.90 38.31 -16.46
N PHE A 126 -4.84 37.52 -15.91
CA PHE A 126 -4.72 36.08 -15.97
C PHE A 126 -4.91 35.52 -17.39
N ALA A 127 -5.76 36.13 -18.22
CA ALA A 127 -5.89 35.72 -19.62
C ALA A 127 -4.60 35.94 -20.41
N ALA A 128 -3.92 37.08 -20.21
CA ALA A 128 -2.60 37.35 -20.79
C ALA A 128 -1.55 36.37 -20.26
N LEU A 129 -1.50 36.15 -18.92
CA LEU A 129 -0.57 35.22 -18.29
C LEU A 129 -0.76 33.77 -18.74
N ALA A 130 -1.95 33.36 -19.16
CA ALA A 130 -2.16 31.98 -19.66
C ALA A 130 -1.31 31.70 -20.92
N ASN A 131 -0.94 32.72 -21.69
CA ASN A 131 -0.04 32.60 -22.84
C ASN A 131 1.42 32.86 -22.48
N ASP A 132 1.68 33.83 -21.60
CA ASP A 132 3.03 34.29 -21.25
C ASP A 132 3.69 33.42 -20.17
N TYR A 133 2.90 32.69 -19.36
CA TYR A 133 3.39 31.91 -18.21
C TYR A 133 3.00 30.44 -18.34
N VAL A 134 3.59 29.77 -19.32
CA VAL A 134 3.26 28.38 -19.69
C VAL A 134 3.19 27.40 -18.53
N PRO A 135 4.13 27.39 -17.53
CA PRO A 135 4.04 26.46 -16.40
C PRO A 135 2.75 26.59 -15.60
N LEU A 136 2.18 27.78 -15.48
CA LEU A 136 0.95 28.05 -14.75
C LEU A 136 -0.27 28.31 -15.65
N LYS A 137 -0.24 27.89 -16.91
CA LYS A 137 -1.33 28.09 -17.86
C LYS A 137 -2.69 27.66 -17.29
N ASP A 138 -2.79 26.43 -16.76
CA ASP A 138 -4.04 25.92 -16.18
C ASP A 138 -4.52 26.74 -14.99
N HIS A 139 -3.62 27.19 -14.15
CA HIS A 139 -3.94 28.08 -13.02
C HIS A 139 -4.44 29.44 -13.50
N CYS A 140 -3.78 30.04 -14.50
CA CYS A 140 -4.19 31.30 -15.10
C CYS A 140 -5.57 31.20 -15.76
N LEU A 141 -5.81 30.16 -16.58
CA LEU A 141 -7.10 29.90 -17.20
C LEU A 141 -8.22 29.76 -16.17
N LEU A 142 -8.00 28.95 -15.13
CA LEU A 142 -9.00 28.77 -14.07
C LEU A 142 -9.34 30.11 -13.38
N ARG A 143 -8.31 30.94 -13.04
CA ARG A 143 -8.50 32.22 -12.36
C ARG A 143 -9.16 33.26 -13.26
N ALA A 144 -8.76 33.34 -14.53
CA ALA A 144 -9.40 34.19 -15.52
C ALA A 144 -10.88 33.83 -15.68
N ALA A 145 -11.18 32.53 -15.83
CA ALA A 145 -12.54 32.04 -15.92
C ALA A 145 -13.38 32.38 -14.67
N GLN A 146 -12.82 32.18 -13.47
CA GLN A 146 -13.49 32.55 -12.21
C GLN A 146 -13.79 34.06 -12.14
N ALA A 147 -12.87 34.92 -12.59
CA ALA A 147 -13.07 36.36 -12.64
C ALA A 147 -14.17 36.73 -13.67
N ASN A 148 -14.12 36.17 -14.87
CA ASN A 148 -15.13 36.35 -15.90
C ASN A 148 -16.51 35.85 -15.50
N GLU A 149 -16.61 34.75 -14.75
CA GLU A 149 -17.85 34.25 -14.15
C GLU A 149 -18.47 35.30 -13.19
N ARG A 150 -17.66 35.97 -12.39
CA ARG A 150 -18.10 37.05 -11.48
C ARG A 150 -18.60 38.28 -12.22
N LEU A 151 -17.98 38.57 -13.38
CA LEU A 151 -18.38 39.65 -14.30
C LEU A 151 -19.57 39.29 -15.17
N ARG A 152 -20.11 38.06 -15.08
CA ARG A 152 -21.14 37.51 -15.96
C ARG A 152 -20.74 37.44 -17.42
N ARG A 153 -19.45 37.42 -17.73
CA ARG A 153 -18.89 37.22 -19.08
C ARG A 153 -18.85 35.72 -19.39
N TRP A 154 -20.07 35.14 -19.52
CA TRP A 154 -20.27 33.67 -19.52
C TRP A 154 -19.50 32.95 -20.64
N GLU A 155 -19.41 33.57 -21.83
CA GLU A 155 -18.73 32.98 -22.99
C GLU A 155 -17.24 32.83 -22.75
N LEU A 156 -16.61 33.92 -22.30
CA LEU A 156 -15.17 33.91 -21.98
C LEU A 156 -14.85 32.95 -20.86
N ALA A 157 -15.69 32.93 -19.80
CA ALA A 157 -15.51 31.99 -18.71
C ALA A 157 -15.62 30.53 -19.17
N ALA A 158 -16.61 30.22 -20.03
CA ALA A 158 -16.79 28.88 -20.54
C ALA A 158 -15.61 28.43 -21.44
N GLY A 159 -15.11 29.30 -22.31
CA GLY A 159 -13.92 29.06 -23.15
C GLY A 159 -12.72 28.69 -22.28
N GLN A 160 -12.38 29.55 -21.31
CA GLN A 160 -11.24 29.37 -20.43
C GLN A 160 -11.34 28.10 -19.55
N TYR A 161 -12.54 27.78 -19.02
CA TYR A 161 -12.73 26.52 -18.27
C TYR A 161 -12.55 25.29 -19.15
N ARG A 162 -12.90 25.32 -20.45
CA ARG A 162 -12.70 24.21 -21.39
C ARG A 162 -11.23 23.95 -21.65
N GLU A 163 -10.41 25.00 -21.72
CA GLU A 163 -8.99 24.91 -22.03
C GLU A 163 -8.15 24.29 -20.90
N VAL A 164 -8.66 24.21 -19.66
CA VAL A 164 -7.93 23.58 -18.54
C VAL A 164 -7.66 22.12 -18.87
N SER A 165 -6.38 21.72 -18.79
CA SER A 165 -5.89 20.41 -19.22
C SER A 165 -6.48 19.24 -18.41
N PRO A 166 -6.86 18.11 -19.05
CA PRO A 166 -7.40 16.93 -18.35
C PRO A 166 -6.45 16.30 -17.32
N GLY A 167 -5.12 16.46 -17.51
CA GLY A 167 -4.09 16.00 -16.58
C GLY A 167 -3.88 16.93 -15.38
N SER A 168 -4.49 18.11 -15.36
CA SER A 168 -4.36 19.06 -14.28
C SER A 168 -5.16 18.65 -13.03
N PRO A 169 -4.62 18.82 -11.82
CA PRO A 169 -5.40 18.67 -10.58
C PRO A 169 -6.57 19.67 -10.50
N LEU A 170 -6.56 20.72 -11.31
CA LEU A 170 -7.62 21.74 -11.41
C LEU A 170 -8.77 21.35 -12.34
N TYR A 171 -8.58 20.31 -13.17
CA TYR A 171 -9.57 19.88 -14.16
C TYR A 171 -10.97 19.62 -13.56
N PRO A 172 -11.11 18.91 -12.43
CA PRO A 172 -12.43 18.68 -11.84
C PRO A 172 -13.15 19.97 -11.45
N GLU A 173 -12.44 20.94 -10.86
CA GLU A 173 -13.00 22.24 -10.50
C GLU A 173 -13.45 23.02 -11.75
N ALA A 174 -12.62 22.99 -12.79
CA ALA A 174 -12.92 23.64 -14.08
C ALA A 174 -14.19 23.04 -14.70
N ARG A 175 -14.36 21.71 -14.74
CA ARG A 175 -15.55 21.06 -15.32
C ARG A 175 -16.84 21.33 -14.54
N PHE A 176 -16.81 21.34 -13.20
CA PHE A 176 -17.97 21.77 -12.42
C PHE A 176 -18.32 23.23 -12.65
N SER A 177 -17.33 24.10 -12.73
CA SER A 177 -17.53 25.52 -12.98
C SER A 177 -18.05 25.76 -14.40
N LEU A 178 -17.52 25.05 -15.39
CA LEU A 178 -18.02 25.06 -16.76
C LEU A 178 -19.50 24.66 -16.81
N SER A 179 -19.89 23.57 -16.20
CA SER A 179 -21.28 23.12 -16.16
C SER A 179 -22.19 24.20 -15.56
N ARG A 180 -21.78 24.85 -14.46
CA ARG A 180 -22.53 25.93 -13.82
C ARG A 180 -22.69 27.17 -14.73
N VAL A 181 -21.61 27.54 -15.44
CA VAL A 181 -21.61 28.67 -16.37
C VAL A 181 -22.53 28.39 -17.57
N LEU A 182 -22.43 27.20 -18.15
CA LEU A 182 -23.27 26.78 -19.28
C LEU A 182 -24.76 26.73 -18.89
N GLN A 183 -25.06 26.23 -17.69
CA GLN A 183 -26.42 26.27 -17.15
C GLN A 183 -26.97 27.71 -17.06
N ARG A 184 -26.15 28.67 -16.61
CA ARG A 184 -26.56 30.08 -16.53
C ARG A 184 -26.77 30.72 -17.90
N ARG A 185 -26.11 30.22 -18.95
CA ARG A 185 -26.33 30.59 -20.34
C ARG A 185 -27.59 29.97 -20.93
N GLY A 186 -28.18 28.98 -20.30
CA GLY A 186 -29.26 28.17 -20.87
C GLY A 186 -28.78 27.00 -21.72
N ASP A 187 -27.47 26.79 -21.87
CA ASP A 187 -26.86 25.64 -22.57
C ASP A 187 -26.82 24.44 -21.63
N ILE A 188 -27.96 23.78 -21.49
CA ILE A 188 -28.10 22.62 -20.61
C ILE A 188 -27.40 21.38 -21.19
N GLY A 189 -27.42 21.25 -22.53
CA GLY A 189 -26.71 20.15 -23.22
C GLY A 189 -25.22 20.18 -22.93
N GLY A 190 -24.59 21.35 -23.13
CA GLY A 190 -23.18 21.56 -22.77
C GLY A 190 -22.88 21.38 -21.29
N ALA A 191 -23.80 21.82 -20.41
CA ALA A 191 -23.63 21.61 -18.96
C ALA A 191 -23.63 20.14 -18.56
N LEU A 192 -24.51 19.33 -19.16
CA LEU A 192 -24.55 17.88 -18.97
C LEU A 192 -23.29 17.21 -19.53
N ALA A 193 -22.85 17.60 -20.72
CA ALA A 193 -21.62 17.06 -21.33
C ALA A 193 -20.40 17.31 -20.46
N ALA A 194 -20.23 18.51 -19.90
CA ALA A 194 -19.12 18.84 -19.01
C ALA A 194 -19.10 17.98 -17.73
N LEU A 195 -20.28 17.64 -17.18
CA LEU A 195 -20.38 16.75 -16.03
C LEU A 195 -20.16 15.29 -16.41
N GLN A 196 -20.58 14.89 -17.60
CA GLN A 196 -20.34 13.54 -18.13
C GLN A 196 -18.85 13.30 -18.36
N GLU A 197 -18.13 14.26 -18.99
CA GLU A 197 -16.67 14.20 -19.12
C GLU A 197 -15.98 13.98 -17.76
N LEU A 198 -16.46 14.65 -16.72
CA LEU A 198 -15.93 14.48 -15.37
C LEU A 198 -16.19 13.09 -14.80
N ILE A 199 -17.37 12.51 -15.08
CA ILE A 199 -17.70 11.14 -14.68
C ILE A 199 -16.84 10.11 -15.39
N ASP A 200 -16.55 10.32 -16.68
CA ASP A 200 -15.80 9.41 -17.51
C ASP A 200 -14.29 9.57 -17.39
N SER A 201 -13.81 10.67 -16.81
CA SER A 201 -12.39 10.91 -16.58
C SER A 201 -11.76 9.86 -15.66
N ARG A 202 -10.46 9.58 -15.87
CA ARG A 202 -9.70 8.64 -15.02
C ARG A 202 -9.68 9.05 -13.55
N GLN A 203 -9.81 10.34 -13.26
CA GLN A 203 -9.80 10.88 -11.89
C GLN A 203 -11.10 10.61 -11.13
N SER A 204 -12.19 10.32 -11.84
CA SER A 204 -13.52 10.09 -11.24
C SER A 204 -13.99 8.64 -11.31
N ARG A 205 -13.16 7.70 -11.74
CA ARG A 205 -13.50 6.28 -11.74
C ARG A 205 -13.61 5.74 -10.33
N GLY A 206 -14.79 5.22 -10.00
CA GLY A 206 -15.09 4.66 -8.68
C GLY A 206 -16.14 5.44 -7.89
N PRO A 207 -16.46 5.02 -6.67
CA PRO A 207 -17.45 5.65 -5.79
C PRO A 207 -16.86 6.87 -5.05
N ASP A 208 -16.13 7.73 -5.75
CA ASP A 208 -15.54 8.91 -5.14
C ASP A 208 -16.56 10.05 -4.95
N ALA A 209 -16.22 10.97 -4.05
CA ALA A 209 -17.10 12.09 -3.71
C ALA A 209 -17.35 13.03 -4.90
N LEU A 210 -16.39 13.11 -5.82
CA LEU A 210 -16.45 13.98 -6.97
C LEU A 210 -17.46 13.45 -8.00
N ARG A 211 -17.39 12.16 -8.32
CA ARG A 211 -18.36 11.46 -9.18
C ARG A 211 -19.78 11.59 -8.63
N MET A 212 -19.96 11.39 -7.33
CA MET A 212 -21.29 11.52 -6.69
C MET A 212 -21.82 12.94 -6.76
N LYS A 213 -21.00 13.95 -6.61
CA LYS A 213 -21.38 15.36 -6.79
C LYS A 213 -21.78 15.65 -8.23
N ALA A 214 -21.05 15.14 -9.20
CA ALA A 214 -21.35 15.30 -10.63
C ALA A 214 -22.71 14.66 -10.97
N LEU A 215 -22.95 13.43 -10.53
CA LEU A 215 -24.24 12.74 -10.72
C LEU A 215 -25.40 13.50 -10.09
N LEU A 216 -25.25 14.08 -8.89
CA LEU A 216 -26.30 14.90 -8.30
C LEU A 216 -26.54 16.20 -9.09
N ALA A 217 -25.49 16.82 -9.62
CA ALA A 217 -25.65 17.99 -10.48
C ALA A 217 -26.39 17.63 -11.77
N ILE A 218 -26.14 16.45 -12.35
CA ILE A 218 -26.92 15.90 -13.49
C ILE A 218 -28.38 15.70 -13.09
N CYS A 219 -28.66 15.16 -11.89
CA CYS A 219 -30.04 15.03 -11.40
C CYS A 219 -30.76 16.38 -11.34
N ASP A 220 -30.08 17.42 -10.86
CA ASP A 220 -30.68 18.75 -10.74
C ASP A 220 -30.96 19.38 -12.11
N LEU A 221 -30.04 19.21 -13.07
CA LEU A 221 -30.21 19.66 -14.46
C LEU A 221 -31.34 18.92 -15.17
N ALA A 222 -31.38 17.58 -15.07
CA ALA A 222 -32.41 16.74 -15.68
C ALA A 222 -33.80 17.11 -15.14
N ARG A 223 -33.91 17.34 -13.84
CA ARG A 223 -35.17 17.79 -13.22
C ARG A 223 -35.62 19.15 -13.75
N ALA A 224 -34.69 20.12 -13.85
CA ALA A 224 -34.98 21.45 -14.35
C ALA A 224 -35.50 21.43 -15.82
N GLN A 225 -35.16 20.38 -16.58
CA GLN A 225 -35.60 20.15 -17.93
C GLN A 225 -36.85 19.26 -18.03
N GLY A 226 -37.48 18.86 -16.93
CA GLY A 226 -38.58 17.91 -16.94
C GLY A 226 -38.22 16.49 -17.35
N GLN A 227 -36.94 16.15 -17.42
CA GLN A 227 -36.44 14.84 -17.83
C GLN A 227 -36.41 13.87 -16.63
N TYR A 228 -37.60 13.59 -16.07
CA TYR A 228 -37.74 12.80 -14.84
C TYR A 228 -37.16 11.40 -14.91
N ASN A 229 -37.16 10.75 -16.09
CA ASN A 229 -36.55 9.44 -16.27
C ASN A 229 -35.00 9.49 -16.18
N ALA A 230 -34.38 10.56 -16.65
CA ALA A 230 -32.94 10.77 -16.55
C ALA A 230 -32.55 11.09 -15.09
N GLU A 231 -33.32 11.97 -14.44
CA GLU A 231 -33.18 12.26 -13.01
C GLU A 231 -33.28 10.96 -12.19
N HIS A 232 -34.32 10.15 -12.40
CA HIS A 232 -34.55 8.92 -11.64
C HIS A 232 -33.39 7.93 -11.81
N ARG A 233 -32.88 7.73 -13.05
CA ARG A 233 -31.70 6.86 -13.30
C ARG A 233 -30.45 7.35 -12.57
N ALA A 234 -30.14 8.64 -12.63
CA ALA A 234 -28.98 9.21 -11.97
C ALA A 234 -29.10 9.15 -10.45
N LEU A 235 -30.31 9.38 -9.89
CA LEU A 235 -30.56 9.19 -8.45
C LEU A 235 -30.36 7.75 -8.00
N LEU A 236 -30.83 6.77 -8.78
CA LEU A 236 -30.63 5.35 -8.51
C LEU A 236 -29.13 4.98 -8.53
N GLU A 237 -28.37 5.54 -9.46
CA GLU A 237 -26.91 5.31 -9.52
C GLU A 237 -26.21 5.85 -8.26
N VAL A 238 -26.48 7.10 -7.88
CA VAL A 238 -25.90 7.68 -6.63
C VAL A 238 -26.31 6.86 -5.41
N TRP A 239 -27.58 6.50 -5.31
CA TRP A 239 -28.13 5.73 -4.19
C TRP A 239 -27.50 4.34 -4.06
N ALA A 240 -27.26 3.68 -5.20
CA ALA A 240 -26.76 2.31 -5.21
C ALA A 240 -25.24 2.20 -5.05
N THR A 241 -24.46 3.09 -5.70
CA THR A 241 -23.01 2.93 -5.79
C THR A 241 -22.24 3.47 -4.59
N SER A 242 -22.78 4.46 -3.87
CA SER A 242 -22.11 5.07 -2.71
C SER A 242 -23.02 5.16 -1.48
N PRO A 243 -23.53 4.03 -0.97
CA PRO A 243 -24.67 3.98 -0.03
C PRO A 243 -24.46 4.74 1.29
N LEU A 244 -23.20 4.98 1.71
CA LEU A 244 -22.88 5.68 2.95
C LEU A 244 -22.61 7.18 2.75
N SER A 245 -22.57 7.69 1.52
CA SER A 245 -22.29 9.09 1.21
C SER A 245 -23.43 10.03 1.61
N ARG A 246 -23.10 11.33 1.76
CA ARG A 246 -24.12 12.39 1.95
C ARG A 246 -25.01 12.52 0.72
N GLU A 247 -24.43 12.32 -0.45
CA GLU A 247 -25.08 12.34 -1.75
C GLU A 247 -26.13 11.23 -1.88
N ALA A 248 -25.79 10.01 -1.46
CA ALA A 248 -26.75 8.89 -1.46
C ALA A 248 -27.92 9.12 -0.47
N ARG A 249 -27.70 9.81 0.65
CA ARG A 249 -28.79 10.20 1.55
C ARG A 249 -29.73 11.20 0.89
N ARG A 250 -29.21 12.20 0.16
CA ARG A 250 -30.01 13.14 -0.62
C ARG A 250 -30.79 12.43 -1.72
N ALA A 251 -30.13 11.53 -2.46
CA ALA A 251 -30.76 10.70 -3.45
C ALA A 251 -31.89 9.83 -2.87
N SER A 252 -31.65 9.20 -1.70
CA SER A 252 -32.67 8.41 -1.01
C SER A 252 -33.91 9.20 -0.64
N GLN A 253 -33.75 10.47 -0.23
CA GLN A 253 -34.88 11.35 0.07
C GLN A 253 -35.74 11.66 -1.18
N ARG A 254 -35.05 11.89 -2.32
CA ARG A 254 -35.72 12.18 -3.61
C ARG A 254 -36.37 10.93 -4.23
N LEU A 255 -35.88 9.75 -3.91
CA LEU A 255 -36.39 8.45 -4.40
C LEU A 255 -37.60 7.96 -3.56
N LYS A 256 -37.99 8.63 -2.49
CA LYS A 256 -39.17 8.24 -1.70
C LYS A 256 -40.43 8.22 -2.56
N GLY A 257 -41.13 7.09 -2.56
CA GLY A 257 -42.35 6.88 -3.34
C GLY A 257 -42.11 6.54 -4.82
N LEU A 258 -40.83 6.51 -5.28
CA LEU A 258 -40.48 6.11 -6.62
C LEU A 258 -40.09 4.62 -6.68
N PRO A 259 -40.29 3.94 -7.80
CA PRO A 259 -39.91 2.54 -7.94
C PRO A 259 -38.39 2.36 -7.80
N LEU A 260 -38.01 1.33 -7.03
CA LEU A 260 -36.63 0.90 -6.86
C LEU A 260 -36.44 -0.45 -7.58
N PRO A 261 -36.05 -0.45 -8.85
CA PRO A 261 -35.89 -1.68 -9.64
C PRO A 261 -34.91 -2.65 -8.97
N ILE A 262 -35.17 -3.94 -9.08
CA ILE A 262 -34.42 -5.02 -8.41
C ILE A 262 -32.93 -4.92 -8.70
N LYS A 263 -32.53 -4.64 -9.95
CA LYS A 263 -31.12 -4.47 -10.36
C LYS A 263 -30.37 -3.43 -9.51
N TRP A 264 -31.00 -2.32 -9.16
CA TRP A 264 -30.38 -1.28 -8.35
C TRP A 264 -30.36 -1.62 -6.85
N ARG A 265 -31.32 -2.42 -6.38
CA ARG A 265 -31.31 -2.97 -5.01
C ARG A 265 -30.17 -3.96 -4.84
N VAL A 266 -29.93 -4.85 -5.83
CA VAL A 266 -28.76 -5.76 -5.86
C VAL A 266 -27.46 -4.94 -5.87
N ARG A 267 -27.35 -3.94 -6.77
CA ARG A 267 -26.15 -3.08 -6.86
C ARG A 267 -25.85 -2.35 -5.53
N ARG A 268 -26.89 -1.85 -4.85
CA ARG A 268 -26.72 -1.24 -3.53
C ARG A 268 -26.27 -2.24 -2.47
N ALA A 269 -26.81 -3.43 -2.48
CA ALA A 269 -26.41 -4.49 -1.57
C ALA A 269 -24.95 -4.89 -1.76
N GLU A 270 -24.49 -5.00 -3.01
CA GLU A 270 -23.07 -5.22 -3.33
C GLU A 270 -22.19 -4.14 -2.71
N ALA A 271 -22.49 -2.87 -2.97
CA ALA A 271 -21.73 -1.77 -2.43
C ALA A 271 -21.73 -1.74 -0.88
N LEU A 272 -22.84 -2.12 -0.25
CA LEU A 272 -22.91 -2.26 1.21
C LEU A 272 -22.02 -3.40 1.71
N VAL A 273 -22.04 -4.56 1.05
CA VAL A 273 -21.22 -5.72 1.41
C VAL A 273 -19.73 -5.44 1.19
N GLU A 274 -19.36 -4.71 0.14
CA GLU A 274 -17.99 -4.23 -0.09
C GLU A 274 -17.53 -3.31 1.05
N LEU A 275 -18.40 -2.41 1.50
CA LEU A 275 -18.15 -1.50 2.63
C LEU A 275 -18.31 -2.15 4.02
N HIS A 276 -18.32 -3.47 4.10
CA HIS A 276 -18.49 -4.24 5.35
C HIS A 276 -19.79 -3.93 6.12
N ARG A 277 -20.83 -3.46 5.43
CA ARG A 277 -22.18 -3.29 5.96
C ARG A 277 -23.04 -4.50 5.61
N ASN A 278 -22.55 -5.69 5.97
CA ASN A 278 -23.09 -6.98 5.53
C ASN A 278 -24.55 -7.16 5.94
N HIS A 279 -24.93 -6.82 7.18
CA HIS A 279 -26.31 -6.93 7.65
C HIS A 279 -27.29 -6.10 6.80
N ALA A 280 -26.93 -4.84 6.49
CA ALA A 280 -27.78 -3.98 5.66
C ALA A 280 -27.88 -4.50 4.21
N GLY A 281 -26.78 -5.07 3.68
CA GLY A 281 -26.78 -5.74 2.38
C GLY A 281 -27.67 -6.98 2.37
N MET A 282 -27.57 -7.83 3.38
CA MET A 282 -28.40 -9.04 3.52
C MET A 282 -29.89 -8.72 3.66
N GLU A 283 -30.25 -7.68 4.42
CA GLU A 283 -31.64 -7.23 4.58
C GLU A 283 -32.26 -6.87 3.24
N LEU A 284 -31.54 -6.07 2.43
CA LEU A 284 -32.00 -5.73 1.07
C LEU A 284 -32.16 -6.98 0.19
N LEU A 285 -31.20 -7.90 0.25
CA LEU A 285 -31.18 -9.11 -0.59
C LEU A 285 -32.24 -10.11 -0.18
N THR A 286 -32.58 -10.24 1.10
CA THR A 286 -33.68 -11.10 1.56
C THR A 286 -34.99 -10.74 0.87
N GLY A 287 -35.26 -9.43 0.69
CA GLY A 287 -36.41 -8.97 -0.07
C GLY A 287 -36.31 -9.18 -1.58
N VAL A 288 -35.07 -9.17 -2.14
CA VAL A 288 -34.82 -9.41 -3.57
C VAL A 288 -34.97 -10.88 -3.92
N LEU A 289 -34.38 -11.78 -3.15
CA LEU A 289 -34.32 -13.21 -3.42
C LEU A 289 -35.70 -13.90 -3.47
N ARG A 290 -36.74 -13.22 -3.00
CA ARG A 290 -38.15 -13.68 -3.14
C ARG A 290 -38.77 -13.41 -4.53
N HIS A 291 -38.07 -12.58 -5.35
CA HIS A 291 -38.58 -12.09 -6.64
C HIS A 291 -37.63 -12.37 -7.79
N VAL A 292 -36.62 -13.18 -7.60
CA VAL A 292 -35.67 -13.60 -8.61
C VAL A 292 -35.44 -15.10 -8.50
N GLU A 293 -35.39 -15.79 -9.60
CA GLU A 293 -35.26 -17.24 -9.66
C GLU A 293 -33.99 -17.63 -10.46
N LEU A 294 -33.28 -18.66 -9.96
CA LEU A 294 -32.16 -19.25 -10.70
C LEU A 294 -32.72 -19.99 -11.93
N PRO A 295 -32.04 -19.97 -13.06
CA PRO A 295 -30.67 -19.51 -13.31
C PRO A 295 -30.55 -18.05 -13.84
N ASP A 296 -31.55 -17.19 -13.66
CA ASP A 296 -31.50 -15.81 -14.13
C ASP A 296 -30.22 -15.09 -13.65
N GLU A 297 -29.60 -14.32 -14.51
CA GLU A 297 -28.33 -13.64 -14.25
C GLU A 297 -28.39 -12.71 -13.02
N LEU A 298 -29.51 -11.98 -12.87
CA LEU A 298 -29.72 -11.10 -11.73
C LEU A 298 -29.89 -11.91 -10.43
N ALA A 299 -30.53 -13.09 -10.52
CA ALA A 299 -30.63 -14.02 -9.39
C ALA A 299 -29.27 -14.58 -9.03
N CYS A 300 -28.48 -15.02 -9.99
CA CYS A 300 -27.09 -15.47 -9.75
C CYS A 300 -26.28 -14.42 -9.02
N ARG A 301 -26.34 -13.19 -9.50
CA ARG A 301 -25.66 -12.04 -8.90
C ARG A 301 -26.13 -11.76 -7.45
N ALA A 302 -27.45 -11.82 -7.23
CA ALA A 302 -28.03 -11.61 -5.90
C ALA A 302 -27.62 -12.72 -4.91
N HIS A 303 -27.69 -14.00 -5.33
CA HIS A 303 -27.26 -15.14 -4.50
C HIS A 303 -25.77 -15.10 -4.16
N LEU A 304 -24.91 -14.77 -5.15
CA LEU A 304 -23.48 -14.57 -4.91
C LEU A 304 -23.21 -13.48 -3.86
N THR A 305 -23.89 -12.34 -4.00
CA THR A 305 -23.71 -11.23 -3.07
C THR A 305 -24.18 -11.58 -1.66
N TYR A 306 -25.30 -12.29 -1.57
CA TYR A 306 -25.84 -12.78 -0.28
C TYR A 306 -24.90 -13.81 0.36
N GLY A 307 -24.39 -14.77 -0.42
CA GLY A 307 -23.39 -15.73 0.03
C GLY A 307 -22.09 -15.07 0.51
N ARG A 308 -21.60 -14.05 -0.19
CA ARG A 308 -20.45 -13.23 0.23
C ARG A 308 -20.71 -12.56 1.57
N ALA A 309 -21.89 -11.97 1.77
CA ALA A 309 -22.27 -11.32 3.01
C ALA A 309 -22.31 -12.33 4.17
N LEU A 310 -22.97 -13.49 3.96
CA LEU A 310 -23.03 -14.58 4.93
C LEU A 310 -21.63 -15.10 5.32
N ARG A 311 -20.75 -15.28 4.35
CA ARG A 311 -19.34 -15.66 4.59
C ARG A 311 -18.62 -14.61 5.45
N LYS A 312 -18.76 -13.31 5.12
CA LYS A 312 -18.16 -12.23 5.90
C LYS A 312 -18.67 -12.18 7.34
N GLU A 313 -19.94 -12.56 7.58
CA GLU A 313 -20.55 -12.70 8.91
C GLU A 313 -20.30 -14.08 9.55
N ARG A 314 -19.40 -14.88 8.99
CA ARG A 314 -19.02 -16.22 9.48
C ARG A 314 -20.21 -17.21 9.56
N GLN A 315 -21.29 -16.95 8.83
CA GLN A 315 -22.46 -17.84 8.72
C GLN A 315 -22.23 -18.88 7.63
N HIS A 316 -21.14 -19.67 7.73
CA HIS A 316 -20.65 -20.55 6.66
C HIS A 316 -21.68 -21.60 6.22
N ARG A 317 -22.40 -22.24 7.16
CA ARG A 317 -23.45 -23.23 6.80
C ARG A 317 -24.55 -22.61 5.94
N ARG A 318 -24.99 -21.39 6.28
CA ARG A 318 -26.00 -20.68 5.48
C ARG A 318 -25.44 -20.21 4.14
N ALA A 319 -24.17 -19.79 4.10
CA ALA A 319 -23.51 -19.46 2.84
C ALA A 319 -23.46 -20.66 1.89
N ILE A 320 -23.17 -21.86 2.40
CA ILE A 320 -23.18 -23.12 1.62
C ILE A 320 -24.60 -23.39 1.09
N GLN A 321 -25.63 -23.28 1.94
CA GLN A 321 -27.04 -23.53 1.54
C GLN A 321 -27.51 -22.61 0.39
N VAL A 322 -26.99 -21.38 0.35
CA VAL A 322 -27.34 -20.40 -0.67
C VAL A 322 -26.52 -20.57 -1.95
N LEU A 323 -25.23 -20.90 -1.80
CA LEU A 323 -24.30 -20.94 -2.94
C LEU A 323 -24.25 -22.28 -3.67
N ALA A 324 -24.50 -23.40 -2.98
CA ALA A 324 -24.46 -24.72 -3.64
C ALA A 324 -25.50 -24.82 -4.77
N PRO A 325 -26.81 -24.53 -4.55
CA PRO A 325 -27.78 -24.52 -5.65
C PRO A 325 -27.43 -23.52 -6.77
N MET A 326 -26.85 -22.36 -6.38
CA MET A 326 -26.44 -21.37 -7.37
C MET A 326 -25.34 -21.92 -8.28
N VAL A 327 -24.33 -22.58 -7.72
CA VAL A 327 -23.21 -23.14 -8.51
C VAL A 327 -23.70 -24.24 -9.45
N GLU A 328 -24.71 -24.98 -9.09
CA GLU A 328 -25.29 -26.03 -9.91
C GLU A 328 -26.13 -25.48 -11.07
N GLN A 329 -26.89 -24.42 -10.84
CA GLN A 329 -27.86 -23.89 -11.80
C GLN A 329 -27.35 -22.72 -12.65
N CYS A 330 -26.47 -21.85 -12.09
CA CYS A 330 -25.92 -20.73 -12.82
C CYS A 330 -24.77 -21.15 -13.74
N THR A 331 -24.89 -20.82 -15.02
CA THR A 331 -23.86 -21.08 -16.04
C THR A 331 -23.03 -19.84 -16.38
N SER A 332 -23.36 -18.68 -15.80
CA SER A 332 -22.67 -17.40 -16.08
C SER A 332 -21.17 -17.50 -15.83
N PRO A 333 -20.31 -17.22 -16.83
CA PRO A 333 -18.86 -17.24 -16.67
C PRO A 333 -18.37 -16.10 -15.76
N GLU A 334 -19.18 -15.09 -15.50
CA GLU A 334 -18.87 -14.02 -14.57
C GLU A 334 -19.15 -14.41 -13.13
N TYR A 335 -20.29 -15.06 -12.84
CA TYR A 335 -20.72 -15.26 -11.45
C TYR A 335 -20.43 -16.66 -10.89
N ARG A 336 -20.47 -17.71 -11.73
CA ARG A 336 -20.28 -19.10 -11.28
C ARG A 336 -18.88 -19.34 -10.69
N PRO A 337 -17.77 -18.92 -11.34
CA PRO A 337 -16.44 -19.10 -10.75
C PRO A 337 -16.26 -18.34 -9.44
N GLN A 338 -16.84 -17.13 -9.33
CA GLN A 338 -16.83 -16.36 -8.09
C GLN A 338 -17.64 -17.07 -6.98
N ALA A 339 -18.75 -17.71 -7.32
CA ALA A 339 -19.55 -18.48 -6.38
C ALA A 339 -18.83 -19.74 -5.91
N LEU A 340 -18.17 -20.47 -6.84
CA LEU A 340 -17.31 -21.60 -6.50
C LEU A 340 -16.22 -21.21 -5.50
N TYR A 341 -15.57 -20.05 -5.71
CA TYR A 341 -14.54 -19.55 -4.79
C TYR A 341 -15.10 -19.25 -3.39
N VAL A 342 -16.25 -18.59 -3.29
CA VAL A 342 -16.88 -18.25 -2.00
C VAL A 342 -17.45 -19.48 -1.32
N LEU A 343 -18.00 -20.43 -2.09
CA LEU A 343 -18.50 -21.72 -1.62
C LEU A 343 -17.35 -22.55 -1.03
N GLY A 344 -16.26 -22.74 -1.80
CA GLY A 344 -15.08 -23.46 -1.35
C GLY A 344 -14.52 -22.90 -0.05
N TYR A 345 -14.45 -21.56 0.10
CA TYR A 345 -14.06 -20.95 1.36
C TYR A 345 -15.01 -21.31 2.51
N SER A 346 -16.32 -21.26 2.29
CA SER A 346 -17.28 -21.57 3.35
C SER A 346 -17.27 -23.05 3.72
N GLN A 347 -17.10 -23.94 2.72
CA GLN A 347 -16.90 -25.36 2.93
C GLN A 347 -15.61 -25.66 3.69
N SER A 348 -14.53 -24.92 3.43
CA SER A 348 -13.25 -25.16 4.12
C SER A 348 -13.31 -25.03 5.64
N VAL A 349 -14.31 -24.30 6.15
CA VAL A 349 -14.55 -24.11 7.59
C VAL A 349 -15.46 -25.22 8.14
N VAL A 350 -16.36 -25.78 7.33
CA VAL A 350 -17.41 -26.75 7.75
C VAL A 350 -17.02 -28.15 7.35
N ASP A 351 -16.57 -28.37 6.14
CA ASP A 351 -16.15 -29.63 5.54
C ASP A 351 -14.97 -29.37 4.56
N PRO A 352 -13.73 -29.49 5.03
CA PRO A 352 -12.56 -29.29 4.20
C PRO A 352 -12.44 -30.17 2.97
N LYS A 353 -13.00 -31.41 3.03
CA LYS A 353 -12.98 -32.33 1.88
C LYS A 353 -13.85 -31.83 0.73
N ALA A 354 -15.04 -31.34 1.04
CA ALA A 354 -15.90 -30.69 0.03
C ALA A 354 -15.23 -29.44 -0.59
N ALA A 355 -14.48 -28.67 0.20
CA ALA A 355 -13.75 -27.52 -0.31
C ALA A 355 -12.70 -27.92 -1.35
N ILE A 356 -11.96 -29.02 -1.14
CA ILE A 356 -10.94 -29.52 -2.08
C ILE A 356 -11.59 -29.76 -3.46
N THR A 357 -12.72 -30.45 -3.48
CA THR A 357 -13.45 -30.73 -4.73
C THR A 357 -13.96 -29.47 -5.40
N THR A 358 -14.53 -28.53 -4.63
CA THR A 358 -15.07 -27.27 -5.16
C THR A 358 -13.98 -26.39 -5.78
N TYR A 359 -12.82 -26.28 -5.12
CA TYR A 359 -11.69 -25.53 -5.67
C TYR A 359 -11.06 -26.23 -6.89
N ALA A 360 -10.96 -27.57 -6.88
CA ALA A 360 -10.50 -28.30 -8.05
C ALA A 360 -11.43 -28.11 -9.25
N THR A 361 -12.76 -28.08 -9.02
CA THR A 361 -13.76 -27.78 -10.05
C THR A 361 -13.56 -26.38 -10.63
N LEU A 362 -13.31 -25.37 -9.78
CA LEU A 362 -13.05 -24.00 -10.26
C LEU A 362 -11.81 -23.96 -11.17
N ALA A 363 -10.69 -24.53 -10.73
CA ALA A 363 -9.43 -24.52 -11.47
C ALA A 363 -9.49 -25.31 -12.79
N ARG A 364 -10.33 -26.37 -12.84
CA ARG A 364 -10.55 -27.22 -14.02
C ARG A 364 -11.47 -26.53 -15.03
N ASP A 365 -12.65 -26.05 -14.58
CA ASP A 365 -13.70 -25.53 -15.43
C ASP A 365 -13.44 -24.09 -15.90
N TYR A 366 -12.66 -23.34 -15.15
CA TYR A 366 -12.35 -21.92 -15.41
C TYR A 366 -10.85 -21.61 -15.28
N PRO A 367 -9.98 -22.28 -16.08
CA PRO A 367 -8.53 -22.18 -15.93
C PRO A 367 -7.98 -20.76 -16.18
N GLU A 368 -8.66 -19.97 -17.01
CA GLU A 368 -8.27 -18.58 -17.34
C GLU A 368 -8.88 -17.54 -16.37
N HIS A 369 -9.73 -17.96 -15.46
CA HIS A 369 -10.36 -17.04 -14.52
C HIS A 369 -9.34 -16.59 -13.44
N GLY A 370 -9.39 -15.31 -13.05
CA GLY A 370 -8.49 -14.76 -12.06
C GLY A 370 -8.50 -15.40 -10.66
N TYR A 371 -9.35 -16.38 -10.40
CA TYR A 371 -9.34 -17.20 -9.16
C TYR A 371 -8.85 -18.63 -9.38
N ALA A 372 -8.38 -18.97 -10.58
CA ALA A 372 -7.97 -20.35 -10.86
C ALA A 372 -6.68 -20.74 -10.12
N ASP A 373 -5.70 -19.85 -10.07
CA ASP A 373 -4.46 -20.01 -9.30
C ASP A 373 -4.73 -20.09 -7.79
N ASP A 374 -5.62 -19.20 -7.27
CA ASP A 374 -6.07 -19.24 -5.88
C ASP A 374 -6.71 -20.61 -5.56
N ALA A 375 -7.61 -21.05 -6.43
CA ALA A 375 -8.36 -22.28 -6.21
C ALA A 375 -7.43 -23.50 -6.20
N LEU A 376 -6.50 -23.59 -7.15
CA LEU A 376 -5.53 -24.68 -7.20
C LEU A 376 -4.64 -24.69 -5.96
N PHE A 377 -4.15 -23.53 -5.53
CA PHE A 377 -3.37 -23.35 -4.31
C PHE A 377 -4.17 -23.77 -3.05
N PHE A 378 -5.41 -23.29 -2.91
CA PHE A 378 -6.22 -23.68 -1.73
C PHE A 378 -6.61 -25.15 -1.74
N SER A 379 -6.84 -25.75 -2.91
CA SER A 379 -7.01 -27.20 -3.01
C SER A 379 -5.79 -27.93 -2.43
N ALA A 380 -4.56 -27.54 -2.81
CA ALA A 380 -3.33 -28.08 -2.25
C ALA A 380 -3.22 -27.86 -0.73
N TRP A 381 -3.56 -26.66 -0.28
CA TRP A 381 -3.47 -26.31 1.14
C TRP A 381 -4.41 -27.15 2.02
N PHE A 382 -5.63 -27.44 1.53
CA PHE A 382 -6.56 -28.32 2.26
C PHE A 382 -6.16 -29.79 2.19
N LEU A 383 -5.61 -30.26 1.07
CA LEU A 383 -5.00 -31.59 0.97
C LEU A 383 -3.90 -31.77 2.03
N GLN A 384 -2.99 -30.82 2.13
CA GLN A 384 -1.94 -30.83 3.16
C GLN A 384 -2.52 -30.91 4.58
N ARG A 385 -3.58 -30.14 4.86
CA ARG A 385 -4.22 -30.10 6.19
C ARG A 385 -5.03 -31.38 6.50
N THR A 386 -5.52 -32.07 5.51
CA THR A 386 -6.24 -33.35 5.68
C THR A 386 -5.31 -34.57 5.67
N GLY A 387 -3.99 -34.32 5.55
CA GLY A 387 -2.96 -35.37 5.67
C GLY A 387 -2.48 -35.94 4.33
N ASP A 388 -3.10 -35.56 3.21
CA ASP A 388 -2.67 -36.00 1.88
C ASP A 388 -1.53 -35.09 1.37
N THR A 389 -0.34 -35.36 1.91
CA THR A 389 0.84 -34.51 1.61
C THR A 389 1.36 -34.74 0.19
N ASP A 390 1.17 -35.91 -0.41
CA ASP A 390 1.63 -36.21 -1.76
C ASP A 390 0.81 -35.45 -2.80
N ALA A 391 -0.52 -35.56 -2.68
CA ALA A 391 -1.42 -34.82 -3.54
C ALA A 391 -1.27 -33.30 -3.33
N ALA A 392 -1.00 -32.83 -2.10
CA ALA A 392 -0.76 -31.44 -1.81
C ALA A 392 0.50 -30.93 -2.52
N MET A 393 1.60 -31.65 -2.44
CA MET A 393 2.87 -31.29 -3.08
C MET A 393 2.71 -31.19 -4.60
N ALA A 394 2.14 -32.21 -5.23
CA ALA A 394 1.86 -32.20 -6.68
C ALA A 394 1.01 -31.00 -7.11
N ARG A 395 0.02 -30.61 -6.30
CA ARG A 395 -0.85 -29.47 -6.56
C ARG A 395 -0.16 -28.12 -6.35
N TYR A 396 0.75 -27.98 -5.38
CA TYR A 396 1.56 -26.78 -5.23
C TYR A 396 2.50 -26.57 -6.42
N GLU A 397 3.17 -27.62 -6.87
CA GLU A 397 4.02 -27.59 -8.07
C GLU A 397 3.20 -27.27 -9.32
N GLU A 398 2.01 -27.91 -9.46
CA GLU A 398 1.09 -27.61 -10.55
C GLU A 398 0.67 -26.14 -10.55
N THR A 399 0.40 -25.56 -9.37
CA THR A 399 0.02 -24.14 -9.24
C THR A 399 1.09 -23.22 -9.84
N ALA A 400 2.35 -23.42 -9.48
CA ALA A 400 3.45 -22.61 -9.98
C ALA A 400 3.72 -22.84 -11.48
N ARG A 401 3.58 -24.09 -11.96
CA ARG A 401 3.80 -24.43 -13.36
C ARG A 401 2.72 -23.87 -14.27
N ARG A 402 1.42 -23.98 -13.89
CA ARG A 402 0.30 -23.50 -14.71
C ARG A 402 0.10 -22.01 -14.63
N TYR A 403 0.38 -21.41 -13.48
CA TYR A 403 0.14 -20.00 -13.21
C TYR A 403 1.40 -19.29 -12.70
N PRO A 404 2.51 -19.26 -13.50
CA PRO A 404 3.78 -18.70 -13.04
C PRO A 404 3.69 -17.21 -12.74
N ALA A 405 2.75 -16.48 -13.36
CA ALA A 405 2.48 -15.07 -13.08
C ALA A 405 1.37 -14.88 -12.01
N GLY A 406 0.80 -15.96 -11.49
CA GLY A 406 -0.23 -15.95 -10.45
C GLY A 406 0.32 -15.47 -9.10
N ASN A 407 -0.57 -14.88 -8.31
CA ASN A 407 -0.21 -14.34 -7.01
C ASN A 407 0.18 -15.39 -5.97
N PHE A 408 -0.18 -16.67 -6.17
CA PHE A 408 0.20 -17.78 -5.30
C PHE A 408 1.39 -18.61 -5.79
N ALA A 409 1.97 -18.34 -6.98
CA ALA A 409 3.06 -19.12 -7.53
C ALA A 409 4.26 -19.21 -6.58
N SER A 410 4.72 -18.09 -6.03
CA SER A 410 5.85 -18.05 -5.09
C SER A 410 5.54 -18.72 -3.75
N GLU A 411 4.32 -18.61 -3.24
CA GLU A 411 3.91 -19.26 -1.98
C GLU A 411 3.74 -20.77 -2.19
N ALA A 412 3.24 -21.21 -3.34
CA ALA A 412 3.12 -22.62 -3.69
C ALA A 412 4.49 -23.31 -3.74
N LEU A 413 5.48 -22.71 -4.42
CA LEU A 413 6.86 -23.19 -4.44
C LEU A 413 7.48 -23.23 -3.04
N PHE A 414 7.21 -22.24 -2.21
CA PHE A 414 7.75 -22.22 -0.85
C PHE A 414 7.10 -23.31 0.04
N ARG A 415 5.83 -23.66 -0.18
CA ARG A 415 5.20 -24.78 0.50
C ARG A 415 5.71 -26.12 -0.01
N ALA A 416 5.93 -26.26 -1.31
CA ALA A 416 6.58 -27.44 -1.87
C ALA A 416 7.99 -27.62 -1.27
N PHE A 417 8.77 -26.54 -1.16
CA PHE A 417 10.07 -26.55 -0.46
C PHE A 417 9.99 -27.19 0.94
N TRP A 418 9.02 -26.76 1.78
CA TRP A 418 8.86 -27.33 3.11
C TRP A 418 8.43 -28.79 3.11
N LEU A 419 7.62 -29.22 2.14
CA LEU A 419 7.22 -30.63 2.02
C LEU A 419 8.41 -31.50 1.61
N HIS A 420 9.23 -31.05 0.64
CA HIS A 420 10.48 -31.73 0.26
C HIS A 420 11.49 -31.79 1.42
N THR A 421 11.65 -30.69 2.17
CA THR A 421 12.52 -30.66 3.35
C THR A 421 12.11 -31.68 4.39
N ARG A 422 10.81 -31.84 4.67
CA ARG A 422 10.29 -32.85 5.61
C ARG A 422 10.47 -34.28 5.13
N ARG A 423 10.56 -34.48 3.82
CA ARG A 423 10.84 -35.78 3.20
C ARG A 423 12.32 -36.09 3.11
N GLN A 424 13.17 -35.17 3.55
CA GLN A 424 14.61 -35.29 3.40
C GLN A 424 15.07 -35.37 1.93
N GLU A 425 14.42 -34.63 1.05
CA GLU A 425 14.70 -34.48 -0.38
C GLU A 425 15.38 -33.12 -0.63
N PRO A 426 16.65 -32.92 -0.25
CA PRO A 426 17.29 -31.60 -0.25
C PRO A 426 17.44 -31.01 -1.65
N GLU A 427 17.68 -31.82 -2.67
CA GLU A 427 17.83 -31.36 -4.05
C GLU A 427 16.51 -30.80 -4.59
N ALA A 428 15.39 -31.50 -4.36
CA ALA A 428 14.06 -31.04 -4.75
C ALA A 428 13.65 -29.79 -3.95
N ALA A 429 13.98 -29.71 -2.67
CA ALA A 429 13.76 -28.53 -1.84
C ALA A 429 14.52 -27.30 -2.40
N LEU A 430 15.79 -27.44 -2.72
CA LEU A 430 16.59 -26.36 -3.35
C LEU A 430 16.06 -26.01 -4.74
N ALA A 431 15.61 -26.98 -5.53
CA ALA A 431 15.01 -26.73 -6.85
C ALA A 431 13.73 -25.87 -6.73
N ALA A 432 12.88 -26.13 -5.73
CA ALA A 432 11.68 -25.33 -5.47
C ALA A 432 12.01 -23.88 -5.11
N LEU A 433 13.03 -23.64 -4.26
CA LEU A 433 13.49 -22.29 -3.93
C LEU A 433 14.07 -21.57 -5.16
N LYS A 434 14.89 -22.26 -5.96
CA LYS A 434 15.48 -21.71 -7.19
C LYS A 434 14.42 -21.39 -8.25
N ALA A 435 13.32 -22.13 -8.27
CA ALA A 435 12.19 -21.86 -9.16
C ALA A 435 11.52 -20.52 -8.84
N VAL A 436 11.52 -20.07 -7.58
CA VAL A 436 10.99 -18.73 -7.19
C VAL A 436 11.76 -17.62 -7.91
N GLU A 437 13.08 -17.73 -8.07
CA GLU A 437 13.89 -16.72 -8.74
C GLU A 437 13.59 -16.59 -10.24
N LYS A 438 13.06 -17.66 -10.84
CA LYS A 438 12.71 -17.72 -12.26
C LYS A 438 11.28 -17.25 -12.56
N LEU A 439 10.47 -16.99 -11.53
CA LEU A 439 9.11 -16.50 -11.73
C LEU A 439 9.12 -15.11 -12.39
N PRO A 440 8.08 -14.76 -13.19
CA PRO A 440 7.88 -13.40 -13.68
C PRO A 440 7.88 -12.38 -12.54
N GLU A 441 8.31 -11.15 -12.81
CA GLU A 441 8.42 -10.07 -11.83
C GLU A 441 7.11 -9.84 -11.05
N ALA A 442 5.95 -9.92 -11.72
CA ALA A 442 4.64 -9.75 -11.11
C ALA A 442 4.35 -10.76 -9.97
N ALA A 443 4.85 -11.99 -10.09
CA ALA A 443 4.68 -13.07 -9.09
C ALA A 443 5.88 -13.17 -8.13
N ARG A 444 7.04 -12.69 -8.55
CA ARG A 444 8.28 -12.66 -7.78
C ARG A 444 8.38 -11.40 -6.95
N THR A 445 7.56 -11.30 -5.89
CA THR A 445 7.65 -10.16 -4.98
C THR A 445 9.04 -10.06 -4.33
N ASP A 446 9.43 -8.85 -3.93
CA ASP A 446 10.71 -8.64 -3.23
C ASP A 446 10.83 -9.57 -1.98
N GLU A 447 9.77 -9.70 -1.20
CA GLU A 447 9.75 -10.61 -0.04
C GLU A 447 9.95 -12.08 -0.45
N ALA A 448 9.30 -12.55 -1.51
CA ALA A 448 9.42 -13.93 -1.98
C ALA A 448 10.84 -14.25 -2.46
N LEU A 449 11.47 -13.32 -3.18
CA LEU A 449 12.84 -13.46 -3.66
C LEU A 449 13.84 -13.59 -2.51
N TRP A 450 13.77 -12.65 -1.54
CA TRP A 450 14.71 -12.66 -0.41
C TRP A 450 14.44 -13.80 0.55
N ARG A 451 13.19 -14.25 0.68
CA ARG A 451 12.82 -15.49 1.37
C ARG A 451 13.51 -16.69 0.74
N ALA A 452 13.42 -16.85 -0.57
CA ALA A 452 14.02 -17.97 -1.28
C ALA A 452 15.55 -17.98 -1.14
N ARG A 453 16.20 -16.84 -1.30
CA ARG A 453 17.66 -16.69 -1.12
C ARG A 453 18.11 -17.03 0.31
N TYR A 454 17.39 -16.53 1.31
CA TYR A 454 17.69 -16.80 2.71
C TYR A 454 17.58 -18.30 3.01
N TRP A 455 16.49 -18.95 2.60
CA TRP A 455 16.32 -20.40 2.85
C TRP A 455 17.26 -21.26 2.02
N THR A 456 17.69 -20.82 0.85
CA THR A 456 18.77 -21.47 0.10
C THR A 456 20.09 -21.43 0.89
N ALA A 457 20.45 -20.30 1.47
CA ALA A 457 21.63 -20.19 2.34
C ALA A 457 21.49 -21.10 3.59
N ARG A 458 20.31 -21.12 4.20
CA ARG A 458 20.00 -22.01 5.35
C ARG A 458 20.20 -23.50 5.04
N MET A 459 19.78 -23.96 3.87
CA MET A 459 19.97 -25.34 3.44
C MET A 459 21.44 -25.72 3.22
N ARG A 460 22.30 -24.73 2.91
CA ARG A 460 23.74 -24.93 2.64
C ARG A 460 24.64 -24.74 3.86
N GLU A 461 24.09 -24.16 4.93
CA GLU A 461 24.84 -23.73 6.12
C GLU A 461 25.63 -24.86 6.81
N ALA A 462 25.09 -26.07 6.85
CA ALA A 462 25.69 -27.23 7.53
C ALA A 462 26.47 -28.16 6.60
N GLY A 463 26.67 -27.79 5.32
CA GLY A 463 27.25 -28.68 4.31
C GLY A 463 28.58 -28.18 3.74
N PRO A 464 29.05 -28.82 2.67
CA PRO A 464 30.27 -28.40 2.00
C PRO A 464 30.24 -27.00 1.38
N GLN A 465 29.05 -26.44 1.22
CA GLN A 465 28.78 -25.11 0.71
C GLN A 465 28.56 -24.05 1.83
N ALA A 466 29.09 -24.31 3.03
CA ALA A 466 28.91 -23.36 4.17
C ALA A 466 29.52 -21.98 3.89
N VAL A 467 30.60 -21.89 3.14
CA VAL A 467 31.20 -20.60 2.75
C VAL A 467 30.25 -19.80 1.85
N GLU A 468 29.67 -20.45 0.84
CA GLU A 468 28.69 -19.84 -0.06
C GLU A 468 27.43 -19.36 0.73
N ALA A 469 27.04 -20.10 1.77
CA ALA A 469 25.95 -19.70 2.63
C ALA A 469 26.27 -18.40 3.41
N LEU A 470 27.52 -18.28 3.91
CA LEU A 470 27.97 -17.05 4.59
C LEU A 470 28.01 -15.87 3.61
N ASP A 471 28.49 -16.07 2.38
CA ASP A 471 28.52 -15.03 1.33
C ASP A 471 27.09 -14.57 0.99
N ALA A 472 26.15 -15.53 0.90
CA ALA A 472 24.74 -15.22 0.68
C ALA A 472 24.13 -14.42 1.85
N TYR A 473 24.45 -14.75 3.10
CA TYR A 473 24.01 -13.97 4.25
C TYR A 473 24.58 -12.55 4.26
N GLU A 474 25.87 -12.37 3.94
CA GLU A 474 26.46 -11.04 3.79
C GLU A 474 25.72 -10.22 2.74
N HIS A 475 25.48 -10.82 1.57
CA HIS A 475 24.74 -10.15 0.50
C HIS A 475 23.31 -9.77 0.92
N ILE A 476 22.54 -10.68 1.52
CA ILE A 476 21.16 -10.41 1.99
C ILE A 476 21.16 -9.29 3.05
N ALA A 477 22.12 -9.33 3.98
CA ALA A 477 22.23 -8.38 5.06
C ALA A 477 22.61 -6.97 4.57
N ALA A 478 23.43 -6.88 3.53
CA ALA A 478 23.84 -5.63 2.89
C ALA A 478 22.70 -5.03 2.03
N GLU A 479 22.12 -5.86 1.17
CA GLU A 479 21.10 -5.40 0.21
C GLU A 479 19.73 -5.09 0.83
N ARG A 480 19.39 -5.72 1.95
CA ARG A 480 18.05 -5.58 2.58
C ARG A 480 18.14 -5.31 4.09
N PRO A 481 18.89 -4.29 4.51
CA PRO A 481 19.19 -4.10 5.92
C PRO A 481 17.98 -3.81 6.81
N ALA A 482 16.91 -3.22 6.29
CA ALA A 482 15.66 -2.97 7.02
C ALA A 482 14.64 -4.10 6.89
N ALA A 483 14.92 -5.14 6.10
CA ALA A 483 13.97 -6.23 5.89
C ALA A 483 14.15 -7.36 6.92
N TRP A 484 13.10 -8.16 7.10
CA TRP A 484 13.11 -9.34 7.97
C TRP A 484 14.27 -10.29 7.63
N TYR A 485 14.45 -10.65 6.35
CA TYR A 485 15.53 -11.58 5.94
C TYR A 485 16.91 -10.98 6.08
N GLY A 486 17.07 -9.67 5.91
CA GLY A 486 18.33 -8.98 6.21
C GLY A 486 18.68 -9.03 7.71
N MET A 487 17.68 -8.90 8.59
CA MET A 487 17.90 -9.06 10.03
C MET A 487 18.22 -10.52 10.40
N LEU A 488 17.54 -11.49 9.81
CA LEU A 488 17.84 -12.90 10.00
C LEU A 488 19.26 -13.24 9.52
N ALA A 489 19.66 -12.77 8.33
CA ALA A 489 21.00 -12.99 7.78
C ALA A 489 22.08 -12.42 8.71
N ARG A 490 21.91 -11.20 9.24
CA ARG A 490 22.83 -10.65 10.25
C ARG A 490 22.84 -11.49 11.53
N SER A 491 21.71 -12.01 11.94
CA SER A 491 21.63 -12.85 13.14
C SER A 491 22.37 -14.18 12.94
N ARG A 492 22.31 -14.74 11.74
CA ARG A 492 23.11 -15.94 11.36
C ARG A 492 24.59 -15.61 11.31
N LEU A 493 24.99 -14.49 10.70
CA LEU A 493 26.39 -14.05 10.69
C LEU A 493 26.93 -13.80 12.10
N ALA A 494 26.10 -13.20 12.99
CA ALA A 494 26.50 -13.01 14.38
C ALA A 494 26.83 -14.31 15.11
N MET A 495 26.17 -15.41 14.72
CA MET A 495 26.41 -16.74 15.31
C MET A 495 27.53 -17.50 14.64
N LEU A 496 27.62 -17.45 13.33
CA LEU A 496 28.49 -18.33 12.52
C LEU A 496 29.80 -17.68 12.16
N ALA A 497 29.84 -16.36 11.93
CA ALA A 497 30.98 -15.61 11.44
C ALA A 497 30.92 -14.14 11.89
N PRO A 498 31.07 -13.85 13.20
CA PRO A 498 30.93 -12.50 13.75
C PRO A 498 31.91 -11.49 13.15
N GLU A 499 33.07 -11.93 12.64
CA GLU A 499 34.03 -11.10 11.93
C GLU A 499 33.47 -10.61 10.57
N ARG A 500 32.63 -11.39 9.89
CA ARG A 500 31.95 -10.98 8.66
C ARG A 500 30.87 -9.94 8.95
N LEU A 501 30.11 -10.13 10.02
CA LEU A 501 29.12 -9.14 10.48
C LEU A 501 29.77 -7.79 10.81
N ALA A 502 30.95 -7.80 11.39
CA ALA A 502 31.67 -6.57 11.73
C ALA A 502 32.03 -5.71 10.51
N ARG A 503 32.26 -6.33 9.35
CA ARG A 503 32.53 -5.63 8.08
C ARG A 503 31.27 -4.94 7.50
N LEU A 504 30.08 -5.41 7.84
CA LEU A 504 28.82 -4.88 7.32
C LEU A 504 28.34 -3.61 8.07
N ARG A 505 29.14 -3.06 8.99
CA ARG A 505 28.80 -1.79 9.64
C ARG A 505 28.87 -0.66 8.62
N PRO A 506 27.82 0.19 8.50
CA PRO A 506 27.87 1.33 7.60
C PRO A 506 29.08 2.20 7.96
N SER A 507 30.02 2.43 7.02
CA SER A 507 31.06 3.44 7.17
C SER A 507 30.40 4.81 7.03
N MET A 508 30.24 5.52 8.13
CA MET A 508 29.69 6.88 8.17
C MET A 508 30.76 7.94 7.90
N ASP A 509 32.02 7.51 7.69
CA ASP A 509 33.13 8.40 7.37
C ASP A 509 33.16 8.63 5.86
N GLY A 510 32.96 9.87 5.44
CA GLY A 510 32.86 10.32 4.03
C GLY A 510 34.12 10.16 3.18
N THR A 511 34.88 9.06 3.35
CA THR A 511 36.06 8.71 2.53
C THR A 511 35.90 7.34 1.88
N GLY A 512 34.81 7.16 1.11
CA GLY A 512 34.57 5.94 0.34
C GLY A 512 34.63 6.26 -1.15
N GLY A 513 35.80 6.13 -1.77
CA GLY A 513 35.95 6.18 -3.21
C GLY A 513 35.09 5.13 -3.91
N SER A 514 34.44 5.56 -4.99
CA SER A 514 33.70 4.72 -5.92
C SER A 514 34.61 3.65 -6.54
N GLY A 515 34.64 2.46 -5.96
CA GLY A 515 35.25 1.28 -6.57
C GLY A 515 34.25 0.57 -7.46
N LYS A 516 34.28 0.85 -8.76
CA LYS A 516 33.73 -0.05 -9.76
C LYS A 516 34.52 -1.36 -9.66
N SER A 517 33.87 -2.47 -9.34
CA SER A 517 34.46 -3.79 -9.43
C SER A 517 34.32 -4.32 -10.85
N ASP A 518 35.21 -3.88 -11.72
CA ASP A 518 35.66 -4.65 -12.88
C ASP A 518 37.04 -5.20 -12.54
N GLY A 519 37.20 -6.50 -12.47
CA GLY A 519 38.53 -7.07 -12.32
C GLY A 519 38.49 -8.53 -11.92
N ALA A 520 38.63 -9.38 -12.91
CA ALA A 520 39.07 -10.76 -12.73
C ALA A 520 40.34 -10.77 -11.87
N VAL A 521 40.31 -11.45 -10.73
CA VAL A 521 41.53 -11.70 -9.94
C VAL A 521 42.12 -13.03 -10.38
N GLU A 522 43.24 -12.92 -11.06
CA GLU A 522 44.18 -13.99 -11.35
C GLU A 522 44.74 -14.57 -10.04
N MET A 523 44.54 -15.86 -9.82
CA MET A 523 45.11 -16.58 -8.67
C MET A 523 46.57 -16.84 -8.90
N THR A 524 47.46 -16.11 -8.21
CA THR A 524 48.83 -16.55 -7.97
C THR A 524 48.92 -17.31 -6.65
N ALA A 525 49.24 -18.58 -6.77
CA ALA A 525 49.48 -19.47 -5.64
C ALA A 525 50.80 -19.10 -4.94
N VAL A 526 50.75 -18.83 -3.64
CA VAL A 526 51.91 -18.86 -2.75
C VAL A 526 51.72 -19.99 -1.75
N ALA A 527 52.59 -20.98 -1.85
CA ALA A 527 52.66 -22.09 -0.93
C ALA A 527 53.26 -21.66 0.41
N GLY A 528 52.63 -22.02 1.52
CA GLY A 528 53.15 -21.79 2.86
C GLY A 528 52.46 -22.67 3.90
N ASN A 529 53.07 -23.78 4.16
CA ASN A 529 53.14 -24.68 5.32
C ASN A 529 52.01 -24.80 6.34
N PRO A 530 51.49 -26.03 6.60
CA PRO A 530 50.40 -26.27 7.58
C PRO A 530 50.95 -26.59 8.98
N GLY A 531 50.50 -25.89 9.97
CA GLY A 531 50.82 -26.17 11.36
C GLY A 531 49.67 -25.80 12.31
N ALA A 532 49.15 -26.83 12.98
CA ALA A 532 48.36 -26.79 14.20
C ALA A 532 46.86 -26.36 14.11
N LEU A 533 46.01 -27.29 13.77
CA LEU A 533 44.60 -27.32 14.13
C LEU A 533 44.39 -28.24 15.35
N THR A 534 44.10 -27.65 16.47
CA THR A 534 43.66 -28.35 17.68
C THR A 534 42.25 -28.92 17.44
N ARG A 535 42.13 -30.24 17.55
CA ARG A 535 40.89 -30.99 17.48
C ARG A 535 39.94 -30.56 18.58
N VAL A 536 38.76 -30.15 18.24
CA VAL A 536 37.60 -30.19 19.11
C VAL A 536 36.75 -31.38 18.67
N ASN A 537 36.56 -32.33 19.57
CA ASN A 537 35.89 -33.59 19.37
C ASN A 537 34.43 -33.38 19.06
N SER A 538 33.99 -33.83 17.89
CA SER A 538 32.59 -34.10 17.58
C SER A 538 32.21 -35.47 18.13
N ALA A 539 31.31 -35.48 19.14
CA ALA A 539 30.65 -36.69 19.60
C ALA A 539 29.54 -37.07 18.62
N THR A 540 29.83 -38.00 17.72
CA THR A 540 28.84 -38.71 16.92
C THR A 540 28.10 -39.71 17.81
N GLY A 541 26.93 -39.40 18.27
CA GLY A 541 25.97 -40.34 18.86
C GLY A 541 25.23 -41.08 17.75
N LYS A 542 25.52 -42.37 17.61
CA LYS A 542 24.77 -43.31 16.80
C LYS A 542 23.35 -43.45 17.40
N LEU A 543 22.32 -43.13 16.65
CA LEU A 543 20.95 -43.54 16.92
C LEU A 543 20.68 -44.83 16.19
N ASN A 544 20.73 -45.93 16.95
CA ASN A 544 20.19 -47.23 16.54
C ASN A 544 18.66 -47.19 16.59
N GLY A 545 18.05 -47.78 15.59
CA GLY A 545 16.62 -47.87 15.42
C GLY A 545 15.90 -48.65 16.53
N ALA A 546 14.71 -48.23 16.84
CA ALA A 546 13.67 -49.01 17.47
C ALA A 546 12.34 -48.67 16.78
N THR A 547 11.92 -49.58 15.94
CA THR A 547 10.55 -49.71 15.45
C THR A 547 9.66 -50.09 16.63
N GLY A 548 8.77 -49.21 17.03
CA GLY A 548 7.73 -49.46 18.00
C GLY A 548 6.36 -49.14 17.38
N ALA A 549 5.68 -50.15 16.91
CA ALA A 549 4.27 -50.07 16.52
C ALA A 549 3.42 -49.86 17.78
N LEU A 550 2.64 -48.81 17.82
CA LEU A 550 1.55 -48.60 18.76
C LEU A 550 0.22 -48.67 18.01
N THR A 551 -0.37 -49.87 18.00
CA THR A 551 -1.78 -50.12 17.82
C THR A 551 -2.54 -49.69 19.07
N GLY A 552 -3.31 -48.61 18.95
CA GLY A 552 -4.24 -48.13 19.99
C GLY A 552 -5.68 -48.37 19.56
N THR A 553 -6.32 -49.29 20.21
CA THR A 553 -7.67 -49.77 20.05
C THR A 553 -8.72 -48.70 20.31
N LEU A 554 -9.67 -48.56 19.38
CA LEU A 554 -10.94 -47.84 19.57
C LEU A 554 -11.79 -48.55 20.62
N VAL A 555 -12.20 -47.86 21.67
CA VAL A 555 -13.30 -48.27 22.53
C VAL A 555 -14.50 -47.38 22.23
N THR A 556 -15.49 -47.99 21.63
CA THR A 556 -16.86 -47.50 21.50
C THR A 556 -17.60 -47.67 22.81
N GLY A 557 -18.10 -46.61 23.39
CA GLY A 557 -19.01 -46.63 24.53
C GLY A 557 -20.28 -45.85 24.21
N THR A 558 -21.33 -46.56 23.85
CA THR A 558 -22.70 -46.06 23.81
C THR A 558 -23.28 -46.08 25.23
N THR A 559 -23.83 -44.95 25.69
CA THR A 559 -24.93 -44.93 26.66
C THR A 559 -25.87 -43.77 26.44
N THR A 560 -27.10 -44.10 26.26
CA THR A 560 -28.35 -43.35 26.20
C THR A 560 -28.69 -42.72 27.54
N GLY A 561 -29.33 -41.56 27.56
CA GLY A 561 -30.05 -41.01 28.72
C GLY A 561 -30.30 -39.49 28.64
N ALA A 562 -31.46 -39.06 28.24
CA ALA A 562 -32.10 -37.80 28.59
C ALA A 562 -33.03 -38.07 29.82
N PRO A 563 -33.67 -37.05 30.51
CA PRO A 563 -33.79 -35.63 30.26
C PRO A 563 -33.72 -34.72 31.52
N SER A 564 -33.96 -33.45 31.29
CA SER A 564 -34.65 -32.41 32.10
C SER A 564 -33.87 -31.31 32.77
N ASP A 565 -34.24 -30.14 32.29
CA ASP A 565 -34.61 -28.85 32.99
C ASP A 565 -33.58 -27.98 33.72
N THR A 566 -33.66 -26.72 33.23
CA THR A 566 -33.59 -25.42 33.94
C THR A 566 -32.25 -24.88 34.37
N ALA A 567 -31.99 -23.71 33.82
CA ALA A 567 -31.42 -22.51 34.40
C ALA A 567 -30.27 -21.93 33.56
N THR A 568 -30.54 -20.74 32.95
CA THR A 568 -29.56 -19.77 32.54
C THR A 568 -28.68 -19.36 33.72
N PRO A 569 -27.36 -19.18 33.49
CA PRO A 569 -26.89 -17.84 33.29
C PRO A 569 -25.72 -17.70 32.28
N SER A 570 -25.71 -16.48 31.72
CA SER A 570 -24.63 -15.78 31.02
C SER A 570 -23.21 -16.29 31.20
N GLY A 571 -22.62 -16.74 30.08
CA GLY A 571 -21.19 -16.94 29.98
C GLY A 571 -20.80 -16.99 28.50
N LYS A 572 -20.09 -15.97 28.02
CA LYS A 572 -19.53 -15.94 26.67
C LYS A 572 -18.50 -17.05 26.47
N PRO A 573 -18.59 -17.84 25.43
CA PRO A 573 -17.50 -18.75 25.08
C PRO A 573 -16.44 -18.00 24.28
N GLY A 574 -15.18 -18.23 24.65
CA GLY A 574 -14.01 -17.76 23.95
C GLY A 574 -13.95 -18.37 22.55
N SER A 575 -13.80 -17.50 21.55
CA SER A 575 -13.71 -17.84 20.14
C SER A 575 -12.31 -18.33 19.78
N GLY A 576 -12.13 -19.61 19.63
CA GLY A 576 -11.08 -20.18 18.79
C GLY A 576 -11.64 -20.32 17.38
N ALA A 577 -11.28 -19.45 16.48
CA ALA A 577 -11.62 -19.60 15.07
C ALA A 577 -10.45 -19.19 14.19
N LEU A 578 -10.01 -20.11 13.37
CA LEU A 578 -9.18 -19.93 12.21
C LEU A 578 -9.84 -18.93 11.27
N SER A 579 -9.29 -17.73 11.16
CA SER A 579 -9.74 -16.73 10.20
C SER A 579 -8.53 -16.23 9.42
N GLY A 580 -8.29 -16.84 8.27
CA GLY A 580 -7.51 -16.22 7.22
C GLY A 580 -8.37 -15.18 6.52
N ALA A 581 -8.38 -13.96 7.02
CA ALA A 581 -8.97 -12.84 6.31
C ALA A 581 -7.84 -12.00 5.73
N LEU A 582 -7.67 -12.05 4.43
CA LEU A 582 -6.93 -11.03 3.71
C LEU A 582 -7.65 -9.69 3.87
N VAL A 583 -7.07 -8.83 4.65
CA VAL A 583 -7.48 -7.42 4.71
C VAL A 583 -6.54 -6.65 3.79
N THR A 584 -7.01 -6.36 2.60
CA THR A 584 -6.44 -5.31 1.77
C THR A 584 -6.69 -3.98 2.43
N VAL A 585 -5.61 -3.34 2.85
CA VAL A 585 -5.65 -1.95 3.30
C VAL A 585 -5.79 -1.06 2.08
N SER A 586 -7.04 -0.69 1.74
CA SER A 586 -7.30 0.43 0.83
C SER A 586 -6.99 1.74 1.54
N THR A 587 -5.89 2.36 1.15
CA THR A 587 -5.60 3.74 1.53
C THR A 587 -6.39 4.69 0.63
N THR A 588 -7.61 5.04 1.02
CA THR A 588 -8.28 6.25 0.54
C THR A 588 -8.31 7.24 1.67
N GLY A 589 -7.34 8.15 1.68
CA GLY A 589 -7.36 9.33 2.52
C GLY A 589 -8.38 10.33 1.99
N ALA A 590 -9.46 10.50 2.71
CA ALA A 590 -10.40 11.57 2.46
C ALA A 590 -9.80 12.90 2.87
N LEU A 591 -9.73 13.82 1.91
CA LEU A 591 -9.59 15.25 2.17
C LEU A 591 -10.99 15.78 2.53
N SER A 592 -11.15 16.30 3.71
CA SER A 592 -12.20 17.28 4.03
C SER A 592 -11.69 18.16 5.15
N ASP A 593 -11.64 19.46 4.89
CA ASP A 593 -12.39 20.50 5.55
C ASP A 593 -11.92 21.87 5.12
N VAL A 594 -12.74 22.54 4.36
CA VAL A 594 -12.85 24.00 4.40
C VAL A 594 -14.34 24.33 4.31
N ALA A 595 -14.91 24.74 5.41
CA ALA A 595 -16.15 25.49 5.42
C ALA A 595 -15.99 26.69 6.33
N ALA A 596 -16.18 27.87 5.79
CA ALA A 596 -16.24 29.12 6.51
C ALA A 596 -17.69 29.40 7.02
N PRO A 597 -17.85 30.12 8.13
CA PRO A 597 -19.14 30.36 8.78
C PRO A 597 -19.76 31.69 8.45
N SER A 598 -21.07 31.75 8.56
CA SER A 598 -21.80 33.01 8.69
C SER A 598 -22.80 32.95 9.87
N GLY A 599 -22.86 34.02 10.69
CA GLY A 599 -23.99 34.38 11.52
C GLY A 599 -23.74 34.62 13.01
N LYS A 600 -23.84 35.83 13.46
CA LYS A 600 -23.77 36.40 14.82
C LYS A 600 -25.14 36.36 15.56
N PRO A 601 -25.27 36.97 16.78
CA PRO A 601 -24.71 36.69 18.09
C PRO A 601 -25.77 36.63 19.20
N GLY A 602 -25.42 36.26 20.44
CA GLY A 602 -26.21 36.54 21.61
C GLY A 602 -25.81 35.81 22.90
N ALA A 603 -25.23 36.60 23.83
CA ALA A 603 -25.34 36.63 25.31
C ALA A 603 -24.74 35.48 26.16
N GLN A 604 -23.65 35.86 26.81
CA GLN A 604 -23.24 35.70 28.24
C GLN A 604 -23.77 34.56 29.13
N ALA A 605 -22.85 33.73 29.68
CA ALA A 605 -22.42 33.74 31.08
C ALA A 605 -21.52 32.55 31.42
N GLY A 606 -20.51 32.79 32.26
CA GLY A 606 -19.94 31.79 33.15
C GLY A 606 -18.61 31.18 32.75
N ALA A 607 -17.52 31.75 33.26
CA ALA A 607 -16.16 31.27 33.17
C ALA A 607 -15.94 29.99 33.99
N ALA A 608 -15.37 28.97 33.33
CA ALA A 608 -14.43 28.02 33.94
C ALA A 608 -13.38 27.70 32.90
N ALA A 609 -12.16 28.07 33.18
CA ALA A 609 -11.01 27.87 32.35
C ALA A 609 -10.69 26.36 32.24
N VAL A 610 -11.04 25.76 31.11
CA VAL A 610 -10.51 24.47 30.68
C VAL A 610 -9.51 24.78 29.57
N GLY A 611 -8.24 24.50 29.86
CA GLY A 611 -7.13 24.74 28.95
C GLY A 611 -7.38 24.06 27.62
N LYS A 612 -7.15 24.79 26.53
CA LYS A 612 -7.07 24.27 25.17
C LYS A 612 -6.02 23.15 25.14
N PRO A 613 -6.34 21.96 24.63
CA PRO A 613 -5.31 21.00 24.29
C PRO A 613 -4.63 21.50 23.01
N THR A 614 -3.54 22.23 23.14
CA THR A 614 -2.57 22.37 22.07
C THR A 614 -2.03 20.97 21.83
N ALA A 615 -2.40 20.37 20.71
CA ALA A 615 -1.72 19.21 20.19
C ALA A 615 -0.31 19.65 19.80
N ASN A 616 0.62 19.63 20.77
CA ASN A 616 2.03 19.67 20.50
C ASN A 616 2.39 18.33 19.82
N ILE A 617 2.22 18.30 18.48
CA ILE A 617 3.09 17.47 17.66
C ILE A 617 4.44 18.16 17.81
N GLU A 618 5.29 17.68 18.71
CA GLU A 618 6.69 18.09 18.72
C GLU A 618 7.21 17.76 17.33
N PRO A 619 7.69 18.77 16.57
CA PRO A 619 8.40 18.48 15.33
C PRO A 619 9.57 17.59 15.77
N ALA A 620 9.77 16.45 15.07
CA ALA A 620 11.02 15.75 15.15
C ALA A 620 12.11 16.79 14.94
N GLU A 621 13.05 16.89 15.88
CA GLU A 621 14.21 17.75 15.69
C GLU A 621 14.81 17.40 14.33
N PRO A 622 15.06 18.36 13.45
CA PRO A 622 15.68 18.10 12.17
C PRO A 622 17.07 17.54 12.47
N GLY A 623 17.27 16.22 12.29
CA GLY A 623 18.57 15.78 11.89
C GLY A 623 18.82 16.53 10.58
N GLU A 624 19.86 17.32 10.50
CA GLU A 624 20.31 17.94 9.26
C GLU A 624 20.65 16.81 8.29
N SER A 625 19.61 16.28 7.61
CA SER A 625 19.84 15.37 6.50
C SER A 625 20.46 16.22 5.40
N ALA A 626 21.70 15.94 5.06
CA ALA A 626 22.37 16.60 3.95
C ALA A 626 21.54 16.40 2.69
N GLU A 627 20.94 17.49 2.19
CA GLU A 627 20.29 17.47 0.88
C GLU A 627 21.39 17.26 -0.16
N VAL A 628 21.22 16.22 -0.98
CA VAL A 628 22.17 15.97 -2.08
C VAL A 628 21.77 16.81 -3.28
N TRP A 629 22.56 17.78 -3.63
CA TRP A 629 22.41 18.67 -4.77
C TRP A 629 23.72 18.82 -5.54
N PRO A 630 23.70 19.07 -6.86
CA PRO A 630 22.55 19.12 -7.77
C PRO A 630 22.07 17.73 -8.19
N LEU A 631 20.83 17.62 -8.66
CA LEU A 631 20.24 16.40 -9.18
C LEU A 631 19.85 16.55 -10.65
N PRO A 632 20.02 15.52 -11.50
CA PRO A 632 19.57 15.57 -12.88
C PRO A 632 18.03 15.51 -12.93
N PRO A 633 17.36 16.46 -13.60
CA PRO A 633 15.90 16.49 -13.67
C PRO A 633 15.33 15.40 -14.59
N GLY A 634 16.07 14.94 -15.60
CA GLY A 634 15.61 13.92 -16.53
C GLY A 634 14.25 14.25 -17.12
N PRO A 635 13.28 13.28 -17.07
CA PRO A 635 11.93 13.50 -17.60
C PRO A 635 11.17 14.65 -16.93
N LEU A 636 11.49 15.01 -15.68
CA LEU A 636 10.85 16.10 -14.95
C LEU A 636 11.08 17.48 -15.59
N GLN A 637 12.16 17.65 -16.36
CA GLN A 637 12.44 18.90 -17.07
C GLN A 637 11.32 19.29 -18.04
N LYS A 638 10.65 18.31 -18.62
CA LYS A 638 9.54 18.50 -19.58
C LYS A 638 8.17 18.24 -18.96
N ASP A 639 8.11 17.89 -17.66
CA ASP A 639 6.84 17.58 -17.00
C ASP A 639 6.14 18.87 -16.58
N ALA A 640 4.97 19.14 -17.17
CA ALA A 640 4.20 20.35 -16.89
C ALA A 640 3.71 20.44 -15.44
N ARG A 641 3.49 19.31 -14.77
CA ARG A 641 3.04 19.28 -13.36
C ARG A 641 4.19 19.59 -12.42
N PHE A 642 5.38 19.05 -12.71
CA PHE A 642 6.58 19.42 -11.97
C PHE A 642 6.90 20.90 -12.10
N ALA A 643 6.89 21.44 -13.33
CA ALA A 643 7.13 22.85 -13.59
C ALA A 643 6.13 23.77 -12.87
N ALA A 644 4.82 23.44 -12.93
CA ALA A 644 3.78 24.17 -12.21
C ALA A 644 3.99 24.14 -10.70
N GLY A 645 4.33 22.97 -10.16
CA GLY A 645 4.62 22.80 -8.75
C GLY A 645 5.81 23.63 -8.27
N VAL A 646 6.91 23.69 -9.05
CA VAL A 646 8.09 24.51 -8.78
C VAL A 646 7.72 25.98 -8.73
N GLU A 647 6.99 26.48 -9.73
CA GLU A 647 6.59 27.89 -9.78
C GLU A 647 5.70 28.30 -8.60
N LEU A 648 4.72 27.46 -8.25
CA LEU A 648 3.88 27.70 -7.08
C LEU A 648 4.67 27.66 -5.76
N LEU A 649 5.65 26.74 -5.65
CA LEU A 649 6.54 26.65 -4.48
C LEU A 649 7.38 27.89 -4.34
N ARG A 650 8.03 28.35 -5.42
CA ARG A 650 8.86 29.58 -5.46
C ARG A 650 8.06 30.83 -5.13
N MET A 651 6.80 30.86 -5.54
CA MET A 651 5.88 31.92 -5.14
C MET A 651 5.35 31.77 -3.71
N GLY A 652 5.55 30.62 -3.04
CA GLY A 652 4.98 30.32 -1.73
C GLY A 652 3.45 30.18 -1.76
N LEU A 653 2.85 29.83 -2.90
CA LEU A 653 1.42 29.70 -3.06
C LEU A 653 0.92 28.27 -2.81
N PRO A 654 -0.33 28.10 -2.34
CA PRO A 654 -0.93 26.77 -2.23
C PRO A 654 -1.12 26.16 -3.61
N GLY A 655 -1.14 24.81 -3.69
CA GLY A 655 -1.32 24.07 -4.93
C GLY A 655 -0.06 23.34 -5.41
N ALA A 656 1.13 23.74 -4.95
CA ALA A 656 2.39 23.10 -5.35
C ALA A 656 2.39 21.58 -5.08
N VAL A 657 1.88 21.17 -3.93
CA VAL A 657 1.84 19.75 -3.53
C VAL A 657 0.92 18.95 -4.44
N GLU A 658 -0.23 19.50 -4.79
CA GLU A 658 -1.20 18.87 -5.68
C GLU A 658 -0.62 18.65 -7.07
N GLU A 659 0.14 19.62 -7.59
CA GLU A 659 0.84 19.50 -8.87
C GLU A 659 1.94 18.44 -8.81
N PHE A 660 2.79 18.44 -7.79
CA PHE A 660 3.83 17.42 -7.62
C PHE A 660 3.26 16.00 -7.47
N LEU A 661 2.13 15.83 -6.77
CA LEU A 661 1.48 14.53 -6.62
C LEU A 661 0.76 14.06 -7.90
N ALA A 662 0.54 14.95 -8.86
CA ALA A 662 -0.02 14.63 -10.17
C ALA A 662 1.05 14.16 -11.18
N VAL A 663 2.34 14.27 -10.87
CA VAL A 663 3.45 13.71 -11.66
C VAL A 663 3.33 12.18 -11.71
N ASP A 664 3.47 11.59 -12.89
CA ASP A 664 3.50 10.13 -13.03
C ASP A 664 4.86 9.56 -12.58
N THR A 665 4.86 8.99 -11.39
CA THR A 665 6.07 8.46 -10.75
C THR A 665 6.47 7.05 -11.18
N ARG A 666 5.67 6.35 -12.00
CA ARG A 666 5.88 4.93 -12.31
C ARG A 666 7.11 4.66 -13.18
N ALA A 667 7.44 5.61 -14.03
CA ALA A 667 8.54 5.50 -14.99
C ALA A 667 9.70 6.47 -14.70
N LEU A 668 9.72 7.09 -13.51
CA LEU A 668 10.80 7.99 -13.14
C LEU A 668 12.06 7.20 -12.78
N PRO A 669 13.22 7.50 -13.40
CA PRO A 669 14.51 7.04 -12.92
C PRO A 669 14.78 7.52 -11.49
N GLU A 670 15.73 6.89 -10.78
CA GLU A 670 16.02 7.14 -9.37
C GLU A 670 16.35 8.61 -9.06
N ALA A 671 17.26 9.22 -9.81
CA ALA A 671 17.69 10.59 -9.53
C ALA A 671 16.59 11.64 -9.75
N PRO A 672 15.79 11.63 -10.85
CA PRO A 672 14.59 12.45 -10.96
C PRO A 672 13.53 12.17 -9.88
N ALA A 673 13.35 10.93 -9.48
CA ALA A 673 12.44 10.58 -8.38
C ALA A 673 12.90 11.20 -7.05
N ARG A 674 14.21 11.19 -6.80
CA ARG A 674 14.84 11.85 -5.65
C ARG A 674 14.67 13.36 -5.71
N LEU A 675 14.82 13.98 -6.91
CA LEU A 675 14.55 15.40 -7.11
C LEU A 675 13.10 15.75 -6.76
N LEU A 676 12.13 14.98 -7.28
CA LEU A 676 10.71 15.19 -6.95
C LEU A 676 10.47 15.07 -5.43
N TYR A 677 11.06 14.07 -4.81
CA TYR A 677 10.94 13.85 -3.36
C TYR A 677 11.48 15.05 -2.55
N GLN A 678 12.71 15.51 -2.83
CA GLN A 678 13.33 16.65 -2.13
C GLN A 678 12.55 17.94 -2.36
N THR A 679 12.07 18.17 -3.57
CA THR A 679 11.23 19.34 -3.90
C THR A 679 9.90 19.32 -3.12
N VAL A 680 9.23 18.15 -3.04
CA VAL A 680 8.02 18.01 -2.21
C VAL A 680 8.32 18.20 -0.73
N LEU A 681 9.46 17.74 -0.24
CA LEU A 681 9.87 17.89 1.16
C LEU A 681 9.98 19.37 1.54
N ARG A 682 10.50 20.24 0.64
CA ARG A 682 10.60 21.70 0.82
C ARG A 682 9.24 22.39 0.95
N THR A 683 8.15 21.79 0.51
CA THR A 683 6.80 22.31 0.79
C THR A 683 6.40 22.21 2.26
N GLY A 684 7.18 21.55 3.12
CA GLY A 684 6.85 21.24 4.50
C GLY A 684 5.81 20.12 4.67
N ARG A 685 5.30 19.56 3.58
CA ARG A 685 4.25 18.52 3.59
C ARG A 685 4.84 17.11 3.64
N ARG A 686 5.40 16.73 4.79
CA ARG A 686 6.05 15.43 5.01
C ARG A 686 5.20 14.21 4.62
N LYS A 687 3.86 14.31 4.71
CA LYS A 687 2.97 13.23 4.28
C LYS A 687 3.02 13.03 2.76
N ALA A 688 3.05 14.11 1.98
CA ALA A 688 3.18 14.08 0.54
C ALA A 688 4.56 13.54 0.11
N ALA A 689 5.64 14.01 0.74
CA ALA A 689 6.99 13.50 0.49
C ALA A 689 7.08 11.99 0.73
N ARG A 690 6.51 11.47 1.83
CA ARG A 690 6.42 10.02 2.07
C ARG A 690 5.61 9.28 1.02
N GLN A 691 4.60 9.90 0.45
CA GLN A 691 3.83 9.29 -0.65
C GLN A 691 4.71 9.14 -1.89
N VAL A 692 5.46 10.18 -2.27
CA VAL A 692 6.42 10.14 -3.38
C VAL A 692 7.50 9.09 -3.12
N ALA A 693 8.11 9.07 -1.93
CA ALA A 693 9.12 8.07 -1.58
C ALA A 693 8.62 6.64 -1.80
N ARG A 694 7.41 6.33 -1.36
CA ARG A 694 6.82 4.98 -1.52
C ARG A 694 6.48 4.62 -2.96
N SER A 695 6.11 5.58 -3.79
CA SER A 695 5.74 5.31 -5.18
C SER A 695 6.95 5.27 -6.12
N ALA A 696 7.96 6.11 -5.88
CA ALA A 696 9.06 6.33 -6.80
C ALA A 696 10.43 5.84 -6.30
N LEU A 697 10.65 5.73 -4.98
CA LEU A 697 11.95 5.41 -4.36
C LEU A 697 11.93 4.09 -3.58
N ARG A 698 11.22 3.09 -4.08
CA ARG A 698 11.10 1.79 -3.40
C ARG A 698 12.44 1.10 -3.20
N GLN A 699 13.33 1.17 -4.19
CA GLN A 699 14.65 0.56 -4.11
C GLN A 699 15.49 1.21 -3.02
N GLU A 700 15.47 2.54 -2.91
CA GLU A 700 16.16 3.27 -1.84
C GLU A 700 15.60 2.95 -0.44
N ILE A 701 14.29 2.80 -0.31
CA ILE A 701 13.66 2.46 0.97
C ILE A 701 14.07 1.07 1.46
N HIS A 702 14.24 0.13 0.55
CA HIS A 702 14.55 -1.26 0.90
C HIS A 702 16.01 -1.63 0.70
N GLY A 703 16.78 -0.80 0.00
CA GLY A 703 18.19 -1.00 -0.30
C GLY A 703 19.14 -0.61 0.85
N PRO A 704 20.44 -0.57 0.59
CA PRO A 704 21.44 -0.17 1.56
C PRO A 704 21.23 1.25 2.10
N LEU A 705 21.55 1.45 3.37
CA LEU A 705 21.56 2.78 3.96
C LEU A 705 22.86 3.49 3.55
N SER A 706 22.74 4.56 2.75
CA SER A 706 23.83 5.43 2.33
C SER A 706 23.53 6.88 2.74
N ILE A 707 24.50 7.77 2.52
CA ILE A 707 24.32 9.22 2.73
C ILE A 707 23.17 9.73 1.84
N GLU A 708 23.10 9.27 0.60
CA GLU A 708 22.07 9.68 -0.37
C GLU A 708 20.69 9.12 -0.05
N SER A 709 20.57 7.87 0.40
CA SER A 709 19.29 7.25 0.74
C SER A 709 18.78 7.65 2.12
N ARG A 710 19.64 8.17 3.00
CA ARG A 710 19.29 8.53 4.38
C ARG A 710 18.07 9.44 4.51
N PRO A 711 17.92 10.53 3.74
CA PRO A 711 16.74 11.38 3.82
C PRO A 711 15.42 10.65 3.53
N VAL A 712 15.45 9.71 2.59
CA VAL A 712 14.29 8.87 2.24
C VAL A 712 13.96 7.89 3.37
N TRP A 713 14.99 7.33 4.00
CA TRP A 713 14.85 6.46 5.15
C TRP A 713 14.25 7.21 6.36
N GLU A 714 14.75 8.40 6.69
CA GLU A 714 14.23 9.24 7.79
C GLU A 714 12.76 9.64 7.57
N ALA A 715 12.37 9.94 6.33
CA ALA A 715 10.98 10.18 6.01
C ALA A 715 10.11 8.92 6.14
N THR A 716 10.68 7.74 5.85
CA THR A 716 9.98 6.45 5.93
C THR A 716 9.86 5.95 7.36
N TRP A 717 10.90 6.13 8.17
CA TRP A 717 10.96 5.75 9.59
C TRP A 717 11.17 6.97 10.50
N PRO A 718 10.21 7.90 10.61
CA PRO A 718 10.34 9.12 11.41
C PRO A 718 10.28 8.80 12.91
N ARG A 719 11.03 9.55 13.73
CA ARG A 719 11.03 9.46 15.20
C ARG A 719 9.86 10.26 15.83
N ALA A 720 8.62 10.07 15.32
CA ALA A 720 7.47 10.73 15.89
C ALA A 720 7.19 10.26 17.32
N TYR A 721 6.79 11.16 18.21
CA TYR A 721 6.54 10.91 19.64
C TYR A 721 7.74 10.32 20.39
N ARG A 722 8.98 10.56 19.95
CA ARG A 722 10.17 9.86 20.44
C ARG A 722 10.37 9.98 21.94
N LYS A 723 10.30 11.18 22.51
CA LYS A 723 10.46 11.41 23.97
C LYS A 723 9.45 10.61 24.79
N LEU A 724 8.20 10.54 24.30
CA LEU A 724 7.13 9.79 24.92
C LEU A 724 7.38 8.28 24.86
N ILE A 725 7.79 7.80 23.68
CA ILE A 725 8.10 6.38 23.43
C ILE A 725 9.29 5.96 24.29
N GLU A 726 10.37 6.71 24.33
CA GLU A 726 11.54 6.41 25.16
C GLU A 726 11.18 6.33 26.65
N ARG A 727 10.40 7.29 27.15
CA ARG A 727 9.97 7.32 28.54
C ARG A 727 9.25 6.03 28.94
N TYR A 728 8.23 5.63 28.17
CA TYR A 728 7.39 4.49 28.52
C TYR A 728 7.99 3.14 28.13
N ALA A 729 8.81 3.09 27.07
CA ALA A 729 9.56 1.89 26.72
C ALA A 729 10.56 1.52 27.83
N ARG A 730 11.36 2.49 28.33
CA ARG A 730 12.28 2.29 29.45
C ARG A 730 11.56 1.84 30.73
N ALA A 731 10.43 2.49 31.05
CA ALA A 731 9.61 2.12 32.21
C ALA A 731 9.08 0.68 32.12
N SER A 732 8.82 0.20 30.90
CA SER A 732 8.30 -1.15 30.62
C SER A 732 9.41 -2.16 30.27
N ARG A 733 10.68 -1.79 30.33
CA ARG A 733 11.85 -2.62 29.97
C ARG A 733 11.78 -3.15 28.52
N VAL A 734 11.33 -2.30 27.61
CA VAL A 734 11.27 -2.56 26.18
C VAL A 734 12.28 -1.68 25.46
N ASP A 735 12.91 -2.19 24.41
CA ASP A 735 13.74 -1.37 23.53
C ASP A 735 12.87 -0.26 22.88
N PRO A 736 13.24 1.03 23.05
CA PRO A 736 12.49 2.13 22.47
C PRO A 736 12.32 2.05 20.94
N ASP A 737 13.28 1.47 20.21
CA ASP A 737 13.21 1.32 18.78
C ASP A 737 12.25 0.20 18.34
N LEU A 738 12.13 -0.85 19.17
CA LEU A 738 11.10 -1.88 18.98
C LEU A 738 9.69 -1.30 19.16
N LEU A 739 9.45 -0.53 20.20
CA LEU A 739 8.17 0.14 20.43
C LEU A 739 7.87 1.17 19.33
N GLN A 740 8.90 1.91 18.86
CA GLN A 740 8.80 2.86 17.77
C GLN A 740 8.36 2.14 16.47
N GLY A 741 8.99 0.99 16.16
CA GLY A 741 8.66 0.15 15.02
C GLY A 741 7.23 -0.39 15.10
N LEU A 742 6.82 -0.87 16.27
CA LEU A 742 5.47 -1.36 16.51
C LEU A 742 4.42 -0.26 16.27
N ILE A 743 4.55 0.90 16.90
CA ILE A 743 3.61 2.03 16.76
C ILE A 743 3.54 2.51 15.30
N ARG A 744 4.68 2.47 14.58
CA ARG A 744 4.69 2.78 13.15
C ARG A 744 3.80 1.83 12.35
N GLU A 745 3.90 0.54 12.58
CA GLU A 745 3.12 -0.47 11.84
C GLU A 745 1.64 -0.45 12.24
N GLU A 746 1.32 -0.17 13.51
CA GLU A 746 -0.04 -0.11 14.02
C GLU A 746 -0.85 1.08 13.49
N SER A 747 -0.33 2.28 13.58
CA SER A 747 -1.10 3.49 13.29
C SER A 747 -0.45 4.46 12.33
N ARG A 748 0.81 4.22 11.93
CA ARG A 748 1.65 5.22 11.23
C ARG A 748 1.69 6.55 11.98
N PHE A 749 1.74 6.48 13.30
CA PHE A 749 1.73 7.60 14.22
C PHE A 749 0.44 8.45 14.18
N ASN A 750 -0.69 7.88 13.80
CA ASN A 750 -1.98 8.55 13.88
C ASN A 750 -2.64 8.32 15.26
N PRO A 751 -2.70 9.32 16.15
CA PRO A 751 -3.26 9.13 17.49
C PRO A 751 -4.76 8.89 17.49
N ARG A 752 -5.44 9.20 16.40
CA ARG A 752 -6.89 9.00 16.22
C ARG A 752 -7.22 7.77 15.37
N ALA A 753 -6.25 6.88 15.16
CA ALA A 753 -6.48 5.66 14.40
C ALA A 753 -7.53 4.78 15.08
N ARG A 754 -8.43 4.23 14.26
CA ARG A 754 -9.46 3.26 14.68
C ARG A 754 -9.48 2.13 13.67
N SER A 755 -9.30 0.90 14.14
CA SER A 755 -9.42 -0.27 13.27
C SER A 755 -10.89 -0.66 13.07
N SER A 756 -11.16 -1.48 12.07
CA SER A 756 -12.49 -2.07 11.84
C SER A 756 -12.94 -3.00 12.99
N THR A 757 -11.98 -3.55 13.73
CA THR A 757 -12.21 -4.43 14.89
C THR A 757 -12.32 -3.66 16.20
N GLY A 758 -12.11 -2.34 16.19
CA GLY A 758 -12.27 -1.48 17.37
C GLY A 758 -10.98 -1.20 18.15
N ALA A 759 -9.81 -1.50 17.59
CA ALA A 759 -8.54 -1.08 18.19
C ALA A 759 -8.33 0.43 18.03
N LEU A 760 -7.68 1.08 19.01
CA LEU A 760 -7.65 2.53 19.15
C LEU A 760 -6.23 3.08 19.38
N GLY A 761 -5.97 4.24 18.76
CA GLY A 761 -4.82 5.10 19.05
C GLY A 761 -3.51 4.66 18.42
N LEU A 762 -2.39 5.19 18.93
CA LEU A 762 -1.05 5.00 18.37
C LEU A 762 -0.62 3.53 18.33
N ALA A 763 -0.82 2.81 19.43
CA ALA A 763 -0.45 1.40 19.60
C ALA A 763 -1.62 0.44 19.34
N GLN A 764 -2.74 0.92 18.76
CA GLN A 764 -3.91 0.14 18.35
C GLN A 764 -4.39 -0.86 19.42
N LEU A 765 -4.59 -0.37 20.62
CA LEU A 765 -5.04 -1.22 21.73
C LEU A 765 -6.55 -1.50 21.63
N MET A 766 -6.91 -2.76 21.82
CA MET A 766 -8.31 -3.13 22.07
C MET A 766 -8.74 -2.60 23.44
N PRO A 767 -9.95 -2.03 23.58
CA PRO A 767 -10.44 -1.49 24.87
C PRO A 767 -10.40 -2.49 26.02
N ALA A 768 -10.64 -3.77 25.74
CA ALA A 768 -10.55 -4.83 26.75
C ALA A 768 -9.10 -5.06 27.22
N THR A 769 -8.15 -5.13 26.27
CA THR A 769 -6.73 -5.28 26.58
C THR A 769 -6.22 -4.06 27.34
N ALA A 770 -6.61 -2.85 26.93
CA ALA A 770 -6.20 -1.63 27.60
C ALA A 770 -6.67 -1.57 29.06
N ARG A 771 -7.90 -2.00 29.36
CA ARG A 771 -8.40 -2.11 30.74
C ARG A 771 -7.59 -3.11 31.55
N GLN A 772 -7.38 -4.32 31.03
CA GLN A 772 -6.58 -5.34 31.70
C GLN A 772 -5.15 -4.87 32.01
N VAL A 773 -4.52 -4.13 31.09
CA VAL A 773 -3.18 -3.56 31.31
C VAL A 773 -3.24 -2.43 32.33
N ALA A 774 -4.26 -1.56 32.26
CA ALA A 774 -4.44 -0.48 33.23
C ALA A 774 -4.63 -1.05 34.66
N ASP A 775 -5.45 -2.08 34.82
CA ASP A 775 -5.65 -2.78 36.09
C ASP A 775 -4.32 -3.35 36.63
N SER A 776 -3.48 -3.93 35.76
CA SER A 776 -2.15 -4.46 36.16
C SER A 776 -1.13 -3.40 36.57
N LEU A 777 -1.42 -2.14 36.27
CA LEU A 777 -0.59 -0.96 36.61
C LEU A 777 -1.22 -0.10 37.71
N ASP A 778 -2.29 -0.57 38.33
CA ASP A 778 -3.07 0.17 39.35
C ASP A 778 -3.54 1.54 38.86
N LEU A 779 -3.95 1.62 37.56
CA LEU A 779 -4.44 2.84 36.95
C LEU A 779 -5.98 2.92 36.99
N PRO A 780 -6.53 4.15 37.01
CA PRO A 780 -7.97 4.32 36.87
C PRO A 780 -8.52 3.67 35.61
N PRO A 781 -9.81 3.29 35.58
CA PRO A 781 -10.43 2.70 34.41
C PRO A 781 -10.25 3.55 33.16
N VAL A 782 -9.79 2.94 32.09
CA VAL A 782 -9.45 3.63 30.84
C VAL A 782 -10.61 3.51 29.83
N GLY A 783 -11.18 4.66 29.45
CA GLY A 783 -12.20 4.76 28.41
C GLY A 783 -11.61 5.02 27.03
N GLU A 784 -12.45 4.96 25.97
CA GLU A 784 -12.02 5.19 24.58
C GLU A 784 -11.36 6.57 24.38
N ALA A 785 -11.83 7.61 25.05
CA ALA A 785 -11.28 8.96 24.93
C ALA A 785 -9.81 9.02 25.37
N ALA A 786 -9.44 8.31 26.44
CA ALA A 786 -8.06 8.20 26.92
C ALA A 786 -7.20 7.42 25.92
N LEU A 787 -7.74 6.35 25.31
CA LEU A 787 -7.01 5.59 24.29
C LEU A 787 -6.68 6.39 23.02
N LEU A 788 -7.33 7.52 22.79
CA LEU A 788 -7.00 8.45 21.70
C LEU A 788 -6.01 9.55 22.14
N GLN A 789 -5.61 9.58 23.41
CA GLN A 789 -4.54 10.46 23.91
C GLN A 789 -3.19 9.78 23.74
N PRO A 790 -2.20 10.44 23.11
CA PRO A 790 -0.89 9.85 22.86
C PRO A 790 -0.20 9.28 24.10
N ALA A 791 -0.22 10.03 25.20
CA ALA A 791 0.48 9.64 26.42
C ALA A 791 -0.08 8.36 27.05
N ASP A 792 -1.40 8.27 27.17
CA ASP A 792 -2.08 7.12 27.77
C ASP A 792 -1.95 5.88 26.86
N ASN A 793 -2.12 6.09 25.56
CA ASN A 793 -2.04 5.00 24.60
C ASN A 793 -0.62 4.40 24.51
N VAL A 794 0.42 5.24 24.42
CA VAL A 794 1.81 4.78 24.40
C VAL A 794 2.20 4.13 25.73
N ARG A 795 1.76 4.68 26.88
CA ARG A 795 1.99 4.08 28.18
C ARG A 795 1.46 2.66 28.28
N LEU A 796 0.19 2.46 27.92
CA LEU A 796 -0.46 1.15 27.96
C LEU A 796 0.10 0.19 26.90
N GLY A 797 0.39 0.68 25.69
CA GLY A 797 1.00 -0.12 24.62
C GLY A 797 2.39 -0.62 24.99
N ALA A 798 3.22 0.25 25.59
CA ALA A 798 4.54 -0.11 26.08
C ALA A 798 4.46 -1.15 27.20
N ALA A 799 3.56 -0.95 28.15
CA ALA A 799 3.37 -1.89 29.26
C ALA A 799 2.89 -3.27 28.76
N TYR A 800 1.94 -3.30 27.84
CA TYR A 800 1.48 -4.55 27.24
C TYR A 800 2.61 -5.28 26.49
N LEU A 801 3.36 -4.56 25.67
CA LEU A 801 4.51 -5.16 24.97
C LEU A 801 5.56 -5.67 25.96
N GLY A 802 5.85 -4.92 27.03
CA GLY A 802 6.78 -5.33 28.08
C GLY A 802 6.34 -6.59 28.83
N GLN A 803 5.04 -6.71 29.11
CA GLN A 803 4.46 -7.94 29.70
C GLN A 803 4.64 -9.14 28.78
N LEU A 804 4.42 -8.95 27.45
CA LEU A 804 4.61 -10.01 26.48
C LEU A 804 6.08 -10.39 26.30
N VAL A 805 7.00 -9.42 26.27
CA VAL A 805 8.45 -9.69 26.18
C VAL A 805 8.88 -10.48 27.42
N LYS A 806 8.42 -10.12 28.61
CA LYS A 806 8.70 -10.86 29.83
C LYS A 806 8.08 -12.27 29.80
N HIS A 807 6.83 -12.41 29.36
CA HIS A 807 6.12 -13.68 29.25
C HIS A 807 6.86 -14.68 28.36
N PHE A 808 7.44 -14.20 27.26
CA PHE A 808 8.20 -15.02 26.30
C PHE A 808 9.72 -14.99 26.52
N GLY A 809 10.19 -14.81 27.77
CA GLY A 809 11.59 -14.95 28.12
C GLY A 809 12.55 -13.97 27.45
N GLY A 810 12.07 -12.82 26.97
CA GLY A 810 12.85 -11.84 26.23
C GLY A 810 12.77 -11.99 24.70
N ASN A 811 12.17 -13.05 24.18
CA ASN A 811 12.05 -13.24 22.72
C ASN A 811 11.07 -12.24 22.11
N VAL A 812 11.62 -11.26 21.39
CA VAL A 812 10.85 -10.16 20.80
C VAL A 812 9.92 -10.59 19.67
N ALA A 813 10.25 -11.65 18.91
CA ALA A 813 9.43 -12.13 17.82
C ALA A 813 8.14 -12.79 18.33
N TYR A 814 8.24 -13.62 19.39
CA TYR A 814 7.07 -14.16 20.07
C TYR A 814 6.21 -13.07 20.70
N ALA A 815 6.83 -12.07 21.32
CA ALA A 815 6.11 -10.94 21.93
C ALA A 815 5.35 -10.12 20.88
N VAL A 816 5.97 -9.82 19.74
CA VAL A 816 5.33 -9.11 18.62
C VAL A 816 4.21 -9.95 18.01
N ALA A 817 4.39 -11.25 17.82
CA ALA A 817 3.34 -12.16 17.37
C ALA A 817 2.14 -12.17 18.34
N ALA A 818 2.43 -12.20 19.64
CA ALA A 818 1.41 -12.20 20.69
C ALA A 818 0.69 -10.86 20.82
N TYR A 819 1.33 -9.76 20.53
CA TYR A 819 0.70 -8.44 20.48
C TYR A 819 -0.46 -8.40 19.49
N ASN A 820 -0.26 -9.01 18.31
CA ASN A 820 -1.26 -9.09 17.24
C ASN A 820 -2.29 -10.21 17.45
N ALA A 821 -1.84 -11.45 17.73
CA ALA A 821 -2.69 -12.64 17.77
C ALA A 821 -3.13 -13.07 19.19
N GLY A 822 -2.55 -12.46 20.21
CA GLY A 822 -2.72 -12.83 21.60
C GLY A 822 -1.77 -13.96 22.05
N PRO A 823 -1.37 -14.00 23.35
CA PRO A 823 -0.36 -14.93 23.85
C PRO A 823 -0.77 -16.40 23.72
N ARG A 824 -2.04 -16.72 23.94
CA ARG A 824 -2.55 -18.10 23.79
C ARG A 824 -2.38 -18.66 22.37
N ALA A 825 -2.43 -17.83 21.33
CA ALA A 825 -2.21 -18.30 19.97
C ALA A 825 -0.74 -18.65 19.75
N VAL A 826 0.16 -17.80 20.21
CA VAL A 826 1.60 -18.02 20.12
C VAL A 826 2.04 -19.27 20.89
N GLU A 827 1.53 -19.49 22.11
CA GLU A 827 1.80 -20.72 22.86
C GLU A 827 1.38 -21.98 22.10
N ARG A 828 0.17 -22.00 21.50
CA ARG A 828 -0.25 -23.14 20.67
C ARG A 828 0.69 -23.37 19.48
N TRP A 829 1.18 -22.31 18.84
CA TRP A 829 2.10 -22.45 17.69
C TRP A 829 3.47 -22.94 18.13
N LYS A 830 3.97 -22.52 19.30
CA LYS A 830 5.21 -23.05 19.90
C LYS A 830 5.08 -24.55 20.20
N HIS A 831 3.98 -24.96 20.82
CA HIS A 831 3.71 -26.38 21.09
C HIS A 831 3.56 -27.23 19.82
N ALA A 832 3.06 -26.66 18.75
CA ALA A 832 2.94 -27.38 17.46
C ALA A 832 4.29 -27.59 16.76
N LEU A 833 5.30 -26.78 17.06
CA LEU A 833 6.64 -26.81 16.45
C LEU A 833 7.73 -26.64 17.53
N PRO A 834 7.87 -27.60 18.44
CA PRO A 834 8.73 -27.44 19.62
C PRO A 834 10.23 -27.41 19.31
N GLN A 835 10.63 -27.92 18.15
CA GLN A 835 12.04 -27.97 17.73
C GLN A 835 12.39 -26.98 16.61
N ALA A 836 11.41 -26.19 16.12
CA ALA A 836 11.67 -25.25 15.06
C ALA A 836 12.52 -24.09 15.56
N GLU A 837 13.51 -23.69 14.79
CA GLU A 837 14.23 -22.44 15.02
C GLU A 837 13.31 -21.25 14.78
N LEU A 838 13.63 -20.09 15.31
CA LEU A 838 12.74 -18.91 15.29
C LEU A 838 12.37 -18.47 13.87
N ASP A 839 13.31 -18.57 12.92
CA ASP A 839 13.08 -18.24 11.51
C ASP A 839 12.06 -19.22 10.88
N GLU A 840 12.19 -20.52 11.13
CA GLU A 840 11.23 -21.53 10.70
C GLU A 840 9.87 -21.33 11.39
N TRP A 841 9.87 -21.09 12.69
CA TRP A 841 8.65 -20.87 13.45
C TRP A 841 7.83 -19.69 12.90
N VAL A 842 8.48 -18.57 12.57
CA VAL A 842 7.80 -17.38 11.99
C VAL A 842 7.16 -17.74 10.64
N GLU A 843 7.83 -18.52 9.77
CA GLU A 843 7.24 -18.95 8.50
C GLU A 843 6.02 -19.85 8.67
N HIS A 844 5.93 -20.60 9.77
CA HIS A 844 4.83 -21.51 10.08
C HIS A 844 3.73 -20.89 10.94
N ILE A 845 3.79 -19.58 11.27
CA ILE A 845 2.66 -18.90 11.92
C ILE A 845 1.42 -19.07 11.05
N SER A 846 0.39 -19.72 11.63
CA SER A 846 -0.81 -20.10 10.89
C SER A 846 -1.65 -18.91 10.40
N PHE A 847 -1.53 -17.77 11.07
CA PHE A 847 -2.22 -16.54 10.69
C PHE A 847 -1.30 -15.70 9.79
N GLU A 848 -1.64 -15.62 8.51
CA GLU A 848 -0.86 -14.86 7.52
C GLU A 848 -0.69 -13.38 7.93
N GLU A 849 -1.74 -12.76 8.46
CA GLU A 849 -1.69 -11.40 8.98
C GLU A 849 -0.64 -11.26 10.08
N THR A 850 -0.62 -12.18 11.05
CA THR A 850 0.36 -12.15 12.15
C THR A 850 1.77 -12.43 11.66
N ARG A 851 1.95 -13.38 10.73
CA ARG A 851 3.24 -13.66 10.09
C ARG A 851 3.81 -12.41 9.41
N ALA A 852 3.01 -11.75 8.58
CA ALA A 852 3.39 -10.51 7.91
C ALA A 852 3.62 -9.36 8.91
N TYR A 853 2.83 -9.30 9.98
CA TYR A 853 2.98 -8.29 11.04
C TYR A 853 4.32 -8.43 11.76
N VAL A 854 4.71 -9.64 12.19
CA VAL A 854 6.01 -9.90 12.82
C VAL A 854 7.16 -9.41 11.93
N LYS A 855 7.15 -9.81 10.65
CA LYS A 855 8.17 -9.41 9.69
C LYS A 855 8.24 -7.89 9.51
N LYS A 856 7.11 -7.19 9.45
CA LYS A 856 7.05 -5.73 9.30
C LYS A 856 7.53 -5.00 10.55
N VAL A 857 7.08 -5.40 11.73
CA VAL A 857 7.49 -4.74 12.99
C VAL A 857 8.97 -4.91 13.23
N LEU A 858 9.51 -6.13 13.06
CA LEU A 858 10.92 -6.41 13.26
C LEU A 858 11.79 -5.79 12.16
N GLY A 859 11.30 -5.72 10.92
CA GLY A 859 11.95 -4.94 9.86
C GLY A 859 12.02 -3.45 10.21
N SER A 860 10.91 -2.86 10.71
CA SER A 860 10.91 -1.47 11.17
C SER A 860 11.83 -1.26 12.37
N TYR A 861 11.88 -2.19 13.31
CA TYR A 861 12.84 -2.19 14.41
C TYR A 861 14.28 -2.17 13.91
N SER A 862 14.62 -3.03 12.94
CA SER A 862 15.92 -3.05 12.29
C SER A 862 16.26 -1.71 11.64
N ALA A 863 15.30 -1.10 10.93
CA ALA A 863 15.49 0.20 10.30
C ALA A 863 15.78 1.31 11.32
N TYR A 864 15.06 1.36 12.43
CA TYR A 864 15.31 2.36 13.49
C TYR A 864 16.68 2.18 14.14
N LYS A 865 17.09 0.95 14.40
CA LYS A 865 18.44 0.67 14.97
C LYS A 865 19.55 1.11 14.02
N LEU A 866 19.45 0.78 12.74
CA LEU A 866 20.44 1.16 11.74
C LEU A 866 20.48 2.68 11.54
N LEU A 867 19.32 3.32 11.37
CA LEU A 867 19.22 4.73 11.01
C LEU A 867 19.64 5.67 12.13
N TYR A 868 19.29 5.35 13.39
CA TYR A 868 19.43 6.27 14.49
C TYR A 868 20.38 5.82 15.59
N ALA A 869 20.63 4.53 15.73
CA ALA A 869 21.61 4.02 16.68
C ALA A 869 22.93 3.58 16.03
N ASN A 870 22.98 3.55 14.70
CA ASN A 870 24.10 3.01 13.91
C ASN A 870 24.49 1.59 14.37
N GLU A 871 23.50 0.82 14.80
CA GLU A 871 23.65 -0.53 15.31
C GLU A 871 22.80 -1.50 14.48
N PRO A 872 23.36 -2.63 14.04
CA PRO A 872 22.54 -3.66 13.40
C PRO A 872 21.65 -4.35 14.43
N ALA A 873 20.36 -4.44 14.17
CA ALA A 873 19.46 -5.29 14.94
C ALA A 873 19.79 -6.77 14.67
N VAL A 874 20.02 -7.52 15.73
CA VAL A 874 20.32 -8.95 15.72
C VAL A 874 19.36 -9.64 16.70
N LEU A 875 18.77 -10.75 16.28
CA LEU A 875 17.99 -11.63 17.13
C LEU A 875 18.96 -12.56 17.87
N ARG A 876 19.01 -12.46 19.19
CA ARG A 876 19.99 -13.20 19.99
C ARG A 876 19.69 -14.70 20.08
N ASP A 877 18.41 -15.07 20.03
CA ASP A 877 17.95 -16.45 20.19
C ASP A 877 17.18 -16.89 18.95
N LEU A 878 17.90 -17.41 17.94
CA LEU A 878 17.28 -18.06 16.80
C LEU A 878 16.79 -19.49 17.18
N ARG A 879 17.33 -20.08 18.26
CA ARG A 879 16.87 -21.36 18.78
C ARG A 879 15.63 -21.19 19.66
N VAL A 880 14.71 -22.11 19.54
CA VAL A 880 13.59 -22.25 20.49
C VAL A 880 14.17 -22.74 21.80
N ASP A 881 14.05 -21.95 22.87
CA ASP A 881 14.43 -22.41 24.19
C ASP A 881 13.71 -23.72 24.52
N ASP A 882 14.46 -24.71 25.00
CA ASP A 882 13.89 -25.94 25.56
C ASP A 882 12.81 -25.55 26.56
N VAL A 883 11.57 -25.93 26.28
CA VAL A 883 10.49 -25.84 27.25
C VAL A 883 10.88 -26.77 28.39
N SER A 884 11.53 -26.22 29.39
CA SER A 884 11.72 -26.96 30.65
C SER A 884 10.31 -27.28 31.16
N VAL A 885 9.94 -28.55 30.98
CA VAL A 885 8.78 -29.13 31.64
C VAL A 885 8.99 -28.98 33.12
N ARG A 886 8.32 -28.02 33.74
CA ARG A 886 8.04 -28.00 35.17
C ARG A 886 6.53 -27.93 35.40
#